data_77865966aa4e4c1152fa5843465903f9
#
_entry.id   77865966aa4e4c1152fa5843465903f9
#
_cell.length_a   1.000
_cell.length_b   1.000
_cell.length_c   1.000
_cell.angle_alpha   90.00
_cell.angle_beta   90.00
_cell.angle_gamma   90.00
#
_symmetry.space_group_name_H-M   'P 1'
#
loop_
_entity.id
_entity.type
_entity.pdbx_description
1 polymer ?
#
loop_
_entity_poly.entity_id
_entity_poly.type
_entity_poly.pdbx_seq_one_letter_code
_entity_poly.pdbx_strand_id
1 'polypeptide(L)'
;MKQVVQSYKTGEVTLREMPVPQCGSKRILVKNRHSLVSIGTERMTIELGRKSLLGKAKARPDLVRRVWEKAKQEGLLKTYQEAMGRLDAPTPLGYSCSGVVVESGVAASAFTPGDRVACIGQGFASHADFVSVPPNLACRIPEKVSDEAATFGMLGIIALHGIRRADLSFGSHVTVLGLGLLGLLSVQILQAYGCQVTAMDLDARKVNLAQQLGVSFATIDGDGLQQQVHAVTHGHGADAVLITAASKSREPVDLAIRLSRSRAKIVVVGTADIHPDRNELWQKEVELLVSRAAGPGSLDPLYELEGVDLPIAEVRWTQNRNLQEFLRLVSEERVQLDPLITHRISFSKAEQTYRRLMDGEMQDAVGVVLNYPEQTPIERHLRFPQQKTGPSGKNEVGVGVLGAGLFGKALLLPALAKTAHAKLHTLVTTSGVNAEHSAKRFGFQSCATDETSLWNEEEINAVVALTPHHTHARLVKEAIAHQRPLFLEKPLCVTPEELDELIQLIEKQKRLPIVQVGHNRRFSPHVQQMQKWLQHRVDPLVLQMRVNAGYVPPDHWVHSESEGRSRIVGEMSHFIDLMQALIGSLPVQIHAERVDGNNRSVVNNDNIVALLKFADGSVGSLTYSASGDKGYSREAIEIFFDRKTIRSQDFRKSELYASGKQAFKTMSQEMGYREELQHFIDCVRGKEKPAVSMEETLWSMRTVFGIERALATRETVRLENA
;
A
#
# COMPACT_ATOMS: atom_id res chain seq x y z
N MET A 1 14.48 -15.82 -1.89
CA MET A 1 13.35 -16.54 -1.28
C MET A 1 12.30 -16.89 -2.30
N LYS A 2 11.43 -17.88 -2.00
CA LYS A 2 10.25 -18.20 -2.80
C LYS A 2 8.98 -17.69 -2.14
N GLN A 3 7.97 -17.32 -2.95
CA GLN A 3 6.65 -16.87 -2.47
C GLN A 3 5.57 -17.28 -3.46
N VAL A 4 4.41 -17.68 -2.93
CA VAL A 4 3.20 -17.95 -3.73
C VAL A 4 2.51 -16.65 -4.03
N VAL A 5 2.32 -16.37 -5.31
CA VAL A 5 1.66 -15.17 -5.79
C VAL A 5 0.59 -15.50 -6.83
N GLN A 6 -0.45 -14.69 -6.83
CA GLN A 6 -1.53 -14.76 -7.82
C GLN A 6 -1.46 -13.57 -8.76
N SER A 7 -1.62 -13.81 -10.05
CA SER A 7 -1.94 -12.77 -11.02
C SER A 7 -3.41 -12.39 -10.88
N TYR A 8 -3.70 -11.16 -10.46
CA TYR A 8 -5.09 -10.72 -10.40
C TYR A 8 -5.75 -10.58 -11.80
N LYS A 9 -4.92 -10.48 -12.84
CA LYS A 9 -5.36 -10.39 -14.23
C LYS A 9 -5.86 -11.72 -14.79
N THR A 10 -5.10 -12.81 -14.54
CA THR A 10 -5.38 -14.14 -15.09
C THR A 10 -5.95 -15.13 -14.08
N GLY A 11 -5.79 -14.86 -12.78
CA GLY A 11 -6.10 -15.78 -11.70
C GLY A 11 -5.08 -16.91 -11.55
N GLU A 12 -3.99 -16.89 -12.30
CA GLU A 12 -2.92 -17.89 -12.23
C GLU A 12 -2.15 -17.76 -10.92
N VAL A 13 -1.92 -18.89 -10.27
CA VAL A 13 -1.11 -18.99 -9.04
C VAL A 13 0.23 -19.58 -9.40
N THR A 14 1.31 -18.91 -9.02
CA THR A 14 2.69 -19.31 -9.31
C THR A 14 3.58 -19.20 -8.08
N LEU A 15 4.56 -20.11 -7.98
CA LEU A 15 5.64 -20.01 -6.99
C LEU A 15 6.80 -19.25 -7.63
N ARG A 16 7.05 -18.01 -7.15
CA ARG A 16 8.07 -17.12 -7.71
C ARG A 16 9.26 -16.94 -6.78
N GLU A 17 10.41 -16.77 -7.38
CA GLU A 17 11.65 -16.41 -6.70
C GLU A 17 11.81 -14.90 -6.68
N MET A 18 12.15 -14.35 -5.51
CA MET A 18 12.29 -12.91 -5.28
C MET A 18 13.26 -12.63 -4.12
N PRO A 19 13.78 -11.40 -3.97
CA PRO A 19 14.61 -11.05 -2.83
C PRO A 19 13.83 -11.09 -1.52
N VAL A 20 14.51 -11.40 -0.40
CA VAL A 20 13.93 -11.37 0.95
C VAL A 20 13.54 -9.92 1.30
N PRO A 21 12.35 -9.65 1.85
CA PRO A 21 11.93 -8.28 2.18
C PRO A 21 12.81 -7.67 3.28
N GLN A 22 12.88 -6.34 3.33
CA GLN A 22 13.49 -5.65 4.47
C GLN A 22 12.63 -5.82 5.72
N CYS A 23 13.29 -5.93 6.88
CA CYS A 23 12.61 -5.98 8.17
C CYS A 23 11.79 -4.70 8.41
N GLY A 24 12.39 -3.52 8.20
CA GLY A 24 11.79 -2.24 8.54
C GLY A 24 11.85 -1.95 10.05
N SER A 25 11.81 -0.67 10.43
CA SER A 25 11.98 -0.24 11.83
C SER A 25 10.85 -0.70 12.75
N LYS A 26 9.62 -0.78 12.23
CA LYS A 26 8.39 -1.15 12.97
C LYS A 26 7.93 -2.59 12.71
N ARG A 27 8.81 -3.48 12.25
CA ARG A 27 8.46 -4.84 11.83
C ARG A 27 9.44 -5.86 12.35
N ILE A 28 9.01 -7.13 12.32
CA ILE A 28 9.88 -8.29 12.49
C ILE A 28 9.99 -9.04 11.18
N LEU A 29 11.16 -9.58 10.87
CA LEU A 29 11.36 -10.52 9.77
C LEU A 29 11.29 -11.93 10.33
N VAL A 30 10.35 -12.70 9.82
CA VAL A 30 10.09 -14.08 10.28
C VAL A 30 10.44 -15.03 9.16
N LYS A 31 11.24 -16.05 9.47
CA LYS A 31 11.46 -17.22 8.63
C LYS A 31 10.36 -18.21 8.89
N ASN A 32 9.51 -18.45 7.90
CA ASN A 32 8.40 -19.39 8.02
C ASN A 32 8.88 -20.84 8.18
N ARG A 33 8.20 -21.57 9.05
CA ARG A 33 8.28 -23.03 9.19
C ARG A 33 7.05 -23.70 8.60
N HIS A 34 5.88 -23.12 8.85
CA HIS A 34 4.61 -23.61 8.36
C HIS A 34 3.67 -22.47 7.99
N SER A 35 2.75 -22.73 7.06
CA SER A 35 1.62 -21.83 6.78
C SER A 35 0.38 -22.62 6.40
N LEU A 36 -0.80 -22.10 6.75
CA LEU A 36 -2.08 -22.75 6.53
C LEU A 36 -2.76 -22.19 5.29
N VAL A 37 -3.15 -23.04 4.37
CA VAL A 37 -3.97 -22.70 3.20
C VAL A 37 -5.44 -22.64 3.63
N SER A 38 -6.05 -21.48 3.48
CA SER A 38 -7.48 -21.28 3.73
C SER A 38 -8.26 -21.53 2.44
N ILE A 39 -8.68 -22.78 2.25
CA ILE A 39 -9.29 -23.25 1.01
C ILE A 39 -10.47 -22.36 0.59
N GLY A 40 -11.38 -22.01 1.50
CA GLY A 40 -12.56 -21.22 1.19
C GLY A 40 -12.23 -19.81 0.69
N THR A 41 -11.43 -19.07 1.45
CA THR A 41 -11.09 -17.67 1.16
C THR A 41 -10.18 -17.54 -0.05
N GLU A 42 -9.16 -18.39 -0.13
CA GLU A 42 -8.18 -18.31 -1.21
C GLU A 42 -8.78 -18.78 -2.54
N ARG A 43 -9.62 -19.83 -2.52
CA ARG A 43 -10.40 -20.24 -3.69
C ARG A 43 -11.26 -19.09 -4.23
N MET A 44 -11.99 -18.39 -3.38
CA MET A 44 -12.79 -17.22 -3.76
C MET A 44 -11.94 -16.12 -4.42
N THR A 45 -10.76 -15.87 -3.87
CA THR A 45 -9.81 -14.87 -4.41
C THR A 45 -9.30 -15.28 -5.78
N ILE A 46 -8.95 -16.55 -5.95
CA ILE A 46 -8.46 -17.12 -7.23
C ILE A 46 -9.57 -17.11 -8.27
N GLU A 47 -10.79 -17.53 -7.92
CA GLU A 47 -11.96 -17.50 -8.82
C GLU A 47 -12.30 -16.07 -9.27
N LEU A 48 -12.18 -15.08 -8.39
CA LEU A 48 -12.35 -13.68 -8.77
C LEU A 48 -11.27 -13.26 -9.80
N GLY A 49 -10.03 -13.67 -9.59
CA GLY A 49 -8.92 -13.44 -10.53
C GLY A 49 -9.16 -14.06 -11.91
N ARG A 50 -9.80 -15.23 -11.99
CA ARG A 50 -10.13 -15.93 -13.25
C ARG A 50 -11.29 -15.29 -14.04
N LYS A 51 -12.11 -14.43 -13.43
CA LYS A 51 -13.21 -13.76 -14.13
C LYS A 51 -12.70 -12.78 -15.18
N SER A 52 -13.43 -12.61 -16.28
CA SER A 52 -13.18 -11.56 -17.26
C SER A 52 -13.24 -10.16 -16.62
N LEU A 53 -12.70 -9.14 -17.27
CA LEU A 53 -12.77 -7.75 -16.78
C LEU A 53 -14.22 -7.30 -16.50
N LEU A 54 -15.16 -7.67 -17.38
CA LEU A 54 -16.59 -7.42 -17.16
C LEU A 54 -17.14 -8.20 -15.97
N GLY A 55 -16.71 -9.46 -15.79
CA GLY A 55 -17.07 -10.28 -14.63
C GLY A 55 -16.54 -9.72 -13.32
N LYS A 56 -15.30 -9.18 -13.31
CA LYS A 56 -14.71 -8.48 -12.16
C LYS A 56 -15.45 -7.19 -11.85
N ALA A 57 -15.79 -6.41 -12.88
CA ALA A 57 -16.57 -5.19 -12.74
C ALA A 57 -17.95 -5.45 -12.12
N LYS A 58 -18.65 -6.51 -12.58
CA LYS A 58 -19.92 -6.92 -12.00
C LYS A 58 -19.81 -7.44 -10.56
N ALA A 59 -18.69 -8.09 -10.23
CA ALA A 59 -18.43 -8.60 -8.87
C ALA A 59 -18.02 -7.49 -7.88
N ARG A 60 -17.46 -6.36 -8.36
CA ARG A 60 -16.96 -5.24 -7.54
C ARG A 60 -17.44 -3.88 -8.10
N PRO A 61 -18.73 -3.60 -8.03
CA PRO A 61 -19.30 -2.34 -8.52
C PRO A 61 -18.77 -1.11 -7.77
N ASP A 62 -18.37 -1.29 -6.51
CA ASP A 62 -17.71 -0.28 -5.68
C ASP A 62 -16.40 0.22 -6.32
N LEU A 63 -15.56 -0.69 -6.82
CA LEU A 63 -14.31 -0.34 -7.49
C LEU A 63 -14.55 0.32 -8.85
N VAL A 64 -15.56 -0.15 -9.60
CA VAL A 64 -15.92 0.45 -10.88
C VAL A 64 -16.34 1.91 -10.69
N ARG A 65 -17.17 2.19 -9.68
CA ARG A 65 -17.59 3.55 -9.37
C ARG A 65 -16.38 4.45 -9.04
N ARG A 66 -15.46 3.98 -8.21
CA ARG A 66 -14.20 4.72 -7.89
C ARG A 66 -13.35 4.98 -9.14
N VAL A 67 -13.18 3.97 -10.00
CA VAL A 67 -12.45 4.12 -11.26
C VAL A 67 -13.14 5.13 -12.19
N TRP A 68 -14.47 5.10 -12.26
CA TRP A 68 -15.25 6.04 -13.06
C TRP A 68 -15.17 7.48 -12.55
N GLU A 69 -15.28 7.67 -11.23
CA GLU A 69 -15.09 8.98 -10.58
C GLU A 69 -13.67 9.52 -10.84
N LYS A 70 -12.66 8.67 -10.72
CA LYS A 70 -11.28 9.02 -11.03
C LYS A 70 -11.06 9.33 -12.52
N ALA A 71 -11.70 8.58 -13.42
CA ALA A 71 -11.62 8.81 -14.87
C ALA A 71 -12.20 10.17 -15.28
N LYS A 72 -13.27 10.61 -14.64
CA LYS A 72 -13.82 11.96 -14.82
C LYS A 72 -12.84 13.06 -14.36
N GLN A 73 -12.03 12.76 -13.35
CA GLN A 73 -11.12 13.75 -12.74
C GLN A 73 -9.74 13.82 -13.40
N GLU A 74 -9.19 12.68 -13.80
CA GLU A 74 -7.80 12.56 -14.27
C GLU A 74 -7.67 12.18 -15.75
N GLY A 75 -8.79 11.88 -16.40
CA GLY A 75 -8.85 11.43 -17.81
C GLY A 75 -8.89 9.92 -17.95
N LEU A 76 -9.61 9.45 -18.98
CA LEU A 76 -9.88 8.03 -19.22
C LEU A 76 -8.60 7.20 -19.45
N LEU A 77 -7.67 7.70 -20.26
CA LEU A 77 -6.46 6.96 -20.63
C LEU A 77 -5.54 6.73 -19.43
N LYS A 78 -5.29 7.78 -18.64
CA LYS A 78 -4.44 7.69 -17.45
C LYS A 78 -5.04 6.76 -16.39
N THR A 79 -6.33 6.91 -16.11
CA THR A 79 -7.05 6.05 -15.16
C THR A 79 -7.08 4.60 -15.61
N TYR A 80 -7.26 4.33 -16.92
CA TYR A 80 -7.17 2.99 -17.46
C TYR A 80 -5.79 2.37 -17.28
N GLN A 81 -4.71 3.12 -17.58
CA GLN A 81 -3.34 2.65 -17.39
C GLN A 81 -3.02 2.33 -15.92
N GLU A 82 -3.48 3.16 -15.00
CA GLU A 82 -3.31 2.90 -13.56
C GLU A 82 -4.12 1.69 -13.09
N ALA A 83 -5.38 1.57 -13.53
CA ALA A 83 -6.22 0.42 -13.19
C ALA A 83 -5.61 -0.88 -13.73
N MET A 84 -5.14 -0.89 -14.97
CA MET A 84 -4.46 -2.03 -15.56
C MET A 84 -3.13 -2.34 -14.85
N GLY A 85 -2.38 -1.31 -14.46
CA GLY A 85 -1.15 -1.48 -13.68
C GLY A 85 -1.38 -2.13 -12.30
N ARG A 86 -2.51 -1.81 -11.64
CA ARG A 86 -2.92 -2.47 -10.38
C ARG A 86 -3.36 -3.91 -10.59
N LEU A 87 -4.09 -4.19 -11.68
CA LEU A 87 -4.53 -5.55 -12.02
C LEU A 87 -3.36 -6.47 -12.42
N ASP A 88 -2.27 -5.90 -12.95
CA ASP A 88 -1.08 -6.62 -13.37
C ASP A 88 -0.14 -6.97 -12.20
N ALA A 89 -0.24 -6.24 -11.08
CA ALA A 89 0.59 -6.49 -9.91
C ALA A 89 0.26 -7.84 -9.26
N PRO A 90 1.25 -8.72 -9.03
CA PRO A 90 1.02 -9.99 -8.37
C PRO A 90 0.64 -9.76 -6.91
N THR A 91 -0.34 -10.55 -6.44
CA THR A 91 -0.83 -10.50 -5.06
C THR A 91 -0.32 -11.73 -4.29
N PRO A 92 0.37 -11.55 -3.15
CA PRO A 92 0.72 -12.65 -2.28
C PRO A 92 -0.51 -13.41 -1.78
N LEU A 93 -0.46 -14.75 -1.78
CA LEU A 93 -1.47 -15.60 -1.16
C LEU A 93 -1.06 -16.01 0.26
N GLY A 94 -2.03 -16.41 1.05
CA GLY A 94 -1.86 -16.74 2.46
C GLY A 94 -2.00 -15.54 3.39
N TYR A 95 -2.40 -15.83 4.63
CA TYR A 95 -2.60 -14.81 5.67
C TYR A 95 -2.44 -15.38 7.10
N SER A 96 -1.89 -16.59 7.22
CA SER A 96 -1.63 -17.25 8.51
C SER A 96 -0.42 -18.17 8.41
N CYS A 97 0.61 -17.89 9.18
CA CYS A 97 1.85 -18.67 9.19
C CYS A 97 2.48 -18.71 10.59
N SER A 98 3.44 -19.59 10.76
CA SER A 98 4.28 -19.70 11.94
C SER A 98 5.75 -19.81 11.55
N GLY A 99 6.62 -19.33 12.40
CA GLY A 99 8.05 -19.37 12.12
C GLY A 99 8.90 -18.82 13.25
N VAL A 100 10.13 -18.46 12.91
CA VAL A 100 11.11 -17.93 13.85
C VAL A 100 11.52 -16.53 13.42
N VAL A 101 11.56 -15.60 14.37
CA VAL A 101 12.06 -14.24 14.14
C VAL A 101 13.56 -14.33 13.81
N VAL A 102 13.96 -13.74 12.70
CA VAL A 102 15.38 -13.66 12.28
C VAL A 102 15.93 -12.26 12.39
N GLU A 103 15.08 -11.23 12.28
CA GLU A 103 15.43 -9.82 12.49
C GLU A 103 14.28 -9.10 13.18
N SER A 104 14.61 -8.10 14.01
CA SER A 104 13.64 -7.23 14.66
C SER A 104 14.02 -5.77 14.44
N GLY A 105 13.06 -4.97 13.98
CA GLY A 105 13.22 -3.53 13.85
C GLY A 105 13.32 -2.83 15.21
N VAL A 106 13.94 -1.65 15.24
CA VAL A 106 14.23 -0.91 16.50
C VAL A 106 12.95 -0.62 17.30
N ALA A 107 11.83 -0.35 16.60
CA ALA A 107 10.52 -0.09 17.22
C ALA A 107 9.69 -1.36 17.45
N ALA A 108 10.19 -2.53 17.06
CA ALA A 108 9.56 -3.84 17.28
C ALA A 108 10.24 -4.65 18.40
N SER A 109 10.81 -3.98 19.38
CA SER A 109 11.66 -4.53 20.46
C SER A 109 10.97 -5.57 21.36
N ALA A 110 9.64 -5.73 21.23
CA ALA A 110 8.90 -6.79 21.92
C ALA A 110 9.30 -8.20 21.46
N PHE A 111 9.93 -8.35 20.30
CA PHE A 111 10.38 -9.62 19.73
C PHE A 111 11.88 -9.62 19.51
N THR A 112 12.49 -10.78 19.72
CA THR A 112 13.95 -10.98 19.53
C THR A 112 14.22 -12.12 18.54
N PRO A 113 15.36 -12.09 17.81
CA PRO A 113 15.76 -13.23 16.98
C PRO A 113 15.79 -14.52 17.79
N GLY A 114 15.20 -15.59 17.23
CA GLY A 114 15.01 -16.87 17.90
C GLY A 114 13.59 -17.09 18.46
N ASP A 115 12.78 -16.04 18.67
CA ASP A 115 11.40 -16.18 19.12
C ASP A 115 10.57 -16.97 18.11
N ARG A 116 9.84 -17.98 18.59
CA ARG A 116 8.81 -18.68 17.81
C ARG A 116 7.53 -17.85 17.80
N VAL A 117 7.02 -17.54 16.60
CA VAL A 117 5.86 -16.66 16.46
C VAL A 117 4.80 -17.22 15.52
N ALA A 118 3.53 -17.03 15.88
CA ALA A 118 2.38 -17.13 14.98
C ALA A 118 2.13 -15.74 14.38
N CYS A 119 1.99 -15.69 13.06
CA CYS A 119 1.77 -14.47 12.29
C CYS A 119 0.44 -14.53 11.55
N ILE A 120 -0.26 -13.40 11.50
CA ILE A 120 -1.57 -13.24 10.87
C ILE A 120 -1.60 -12.03 9.96
N GLY A 121 -2.59 -11.96 9.09
CA GLY A 121 -2.87 -10.77 8.27
C GLY A 121 -2.60 -10.95 6.79
N GLN A 122 -3.56 -10.52 5.98
CA GLN A 122 -3.43 -10.55 4.52
C GLN A 122 -2.38 -9.55 4.04
N GLY A 123 -1.46 -10.02 3.20
CA GLY A 123 -0.33 -9.21 2.72
C GLY A 123 0.88 -9.20 3.67
N PHE A 124 0.75 -9.80 4.88
CA PHE A 124 1.82 -9.93 5.87
C PHE A 124 2.20 -11.39 6.09
N ALA A 125 1.32 -12.21 6.61
CA ALA A 125 1.58 -13.63 6.91
C ALA A 125 1.31 -14.52 5.70
N SER A 126 1.96 -14.23 4.58
CA SER A 126 1.76 -14.91 3.29
C SER A 126 2.55 -16.22 3.18
N HIS A 127 2.22 -17.03 2.16
CA HIS A 127 2.97 -18.24 1.82
C HIS A 127 4.29 -17.87 1.13
N ALA A 128 5.32 -17.66 1.95
CA ALA A 128 6.66 -17.27 1.53
C ALA A 128 7.71 -17.86 2.48
N ASP A 129 8.95 -18.02 2.04
CA ASP A 129 10.04 -18.44 2.93
C ASP A 129 10.27 -17.46 4.08
N PHE A 130 10.10 -16.15 3.81
CA PHE A 130 10.23 -15.07 4.78
C PHE A 130 9.06 -14.09 4.67
N VAL A 131 8.61 -13.58 5.80
CA VAL A 131 7.56 -12.54 5.89
C VAL A 131 8.01 -11.41 6.81
N SER A 132 7.70 -10.17 6.42
CA SER A 132 7.93 -8.97 7.24
C SER A 132 6.60 -8.53 7.85
N VAL A 133 6.46 -8.67 9.18
CA VAL A 133 5.18 -8.58 9.89
C VAL A 133 5.23 -7.49 10.96
N PRO A 134 4.22 -6.62 11.07
CA PRO A 134 4.07 -5.71 12.21
C PRO A 134 3.85 -6.45 13.53
N PRO A 135 4.33 -5.95 14.68
CA PRO A 135 4.20 -6.62 15.98
C PRO A 135 2.77 -6.94 16.39
N ASN A 136 1.80 -6.07 16.09
CA ASN A 136 0.39 -6.31 16.39
C ASN A 136 -0.23 -7.51 15.63
N LEU A 137 0.44 -7.96 14.57
CA LEU A 137 0.03 -9.12 13.78
C LEU A 137 0.85 -10.38 14.09
N ALA A 138 1.62 -10.36 15.16
CA ALA A 138 2.43 -11.49 15.61
C ALA A 138 2.20 -11.78 17.10
N CYS A 139 2.32 -13.05 17.49
CA CYS A 139 2.26 -13.50 18.88
C CYS A 139 3.27 -14.61 19.12
N ARG A 140 3.96 -14.60 20.28
CA ARG A 140 4.81 -15.72 20.68
C ARG A 140 4.01 -17.00 20.81
N ILE A 141 4.53 -18.10 20.29
CA ILE A 141 3.91 -19.42 20.38
C ILE A 141 4.25 -20.01 21.75
N PRO A 142 3.24 -20.40 22.57
CA PRO A 142 3.49 -21.10 23.82
C PRO A 142 4.28 -22.41 23.60
N GLU A 143 5.10 -22.81 24.57
CA GLU A 143 5.98 -24.00 24.45
C GLU A 143 5.24 -25.29 24.05
N LYS A 144 4.05 -25.50 24.60
CA LYS A 144 3.21 -26.68 24.33
C LYS A 144 2.53 -26.66 22.96
N VAL A 145 2.54 -25.51 22.25
CA VAL A 145 1.92 -25.38 20.92
C VAL A 145 2.96 -25.65 19.84
N SER A 146 2.65 -26.56 18.92
CA SER A 146 3.50 -26.83 17.75
C SER A 146 3.45 -25.69 16.75
N ASP A 147 4.50 -25.54 15.92
CA ASP A 147 4.51 -24.55 14.87
C ASP A 147 3.41 -24.81 13.82
N GLU A 148 3.07 -26.07 13.54
CA GLU A 148 1.93 -26.43 12.67
C GLU A 148 0.58 -25.95 13.25
N ALA A 149 0.33 -26.21 14.52
CA ALA A 149 -0.88 -25.79 15.20
C ALA A 149 -1.03 -24.26 15.24
N ALA A 150 0.08 -23.56 15.42
CA ALA A 150 0.08 -22.09 15.46
C ALA A 150 -0.32 -21.43 14.13
N THR A 151 -0.23 -22.15 13.00
CA THR A 151 -0.68 -21.65 11.68
C THR A 151 -2.19 -21.43 11.60
N PHE A 152 -2.97 -22.02 12.50
CA PHE A 152 -4.43 -21.82 12.57
C PHE A 152 -4.82 -20.47 13.19
N GLY A 153 -3.86 -19.67 13.64
CA GLY A 153 -4.07 -18.42 14.36
C GLY A 153 -5.09 -17.50 13.73
N MET A 154 -4.98 -17.21 12.43
CA MET A 154 -5.92 -16.30 11.76
C MET A 154 -7.35 -16.86 11.72
N LEU A 155 -7.52 -18.14 11.41
CA LEU A 155 -8.85 -18.74 11.38
C LEU A 155 -9.44 -18.89 12.79
N GLY A 156 -8.59 -19.17 13.78
CA GLY A 156 -8.98 -19.20 15.18
C GLY A 156 -9.52 -17.86 15.69
N ILE A 157 -8.86 -16.76 15.33
CA ILE A 157 -9.34 -15.43 15.74
C ILE A 157 -10.60 -14.99 15.00
N ILE A 158 -10.80 -15.41 13.74
CA ILE A 158 -12.04 -15.17 13.01
C ILE A 158 -13.21 -15.91 13.71
N ALA A 159 -13.01 -17.18 14.11
CA ALA A 159 -13.98 -17.94 14.88
C ALA A 159 -14.27 -17.28 16.24
N LEU A 160 -13.23 -16.92 17.00
CA LEU A 160 -13.37 -16.21 18.27
C LEU A 160 -14.14 -14.90 18.13
N HIS A 161 -13.84 -14.11 17.10
CA HIS A 161 -14.56 -12.86 16.89
C HIS A 161 -16.04 -13.10 16.57
N GLY A 162 -16.37 -14.08 15.74
CA GLY A 162 -17.75 -14.48 15.46
C GLY A 162 -18.51 -14.90 16.74
N ILE A 163 -17.87 -15.71 17.57
CA ILE A 163 -18.42 -16.15 18.85
C ILE A 163 -18.65 -14.98 19.83
N ARG A 164 -17.68 -14.03 19.91
CA ARG A 164 -17.82 -12.83 20.75
C ARG A 164 -18.94 -11.91 20.27
N ARG A 165 -19.21 -11.86 18.95
CA ARG A 165 -20.35 -11.12 18.40
C ARG A 165 -21.69 -11.68 18.82
N ALA A 166 -21.76 -12.98 19.12
CA ALA A 166 -22.99 -13.63 19.60
C ALA A 166 -23.31 -13.27 21.06
N ASP A 167 -22.35 -12.70 21.82
CA ASP A 167 -22.55 -12.25 23.20
C ASP A 167 -23.18 -13.33 24.08
N LEU A 168 -22.51 -14.48 24.12
CA LEU A 168 -22.99 -15.70 24.78
C LEU A 168 -22.78 -15.69 26.29
N SER A 169 -23.65 -16.39 27.00
CA SER A 169 -23.49 -16.73 28.40
C SER A 169 -23.01 -18.17 28.57
N PHE A 170 -22.48 -18.49 29.74
CA PHE A 170 -22.14 -19.87 30.09
C PHE A 170 -23.39 -20.75 30.00
N GLY A 171 -23.27 -21.91 29.34
CA GLY A 171 -24.39 -22.84 29.16
C GLY A 171 -25.33 -22.52 28.00
N SER A 172 -25.07 -21.45 27.22
CA SER A 172 -25.87 -21.13 26.03
C SER A 172 -25.89 -22.30 25.05
N HIS A 173 -27.04 -22.51 24.40
CA HIS A 173 -27.18 -23.46 23.29
C HIS A 173 -26.91 -22.77 21.97
N VAL A 174 -25.89 -23.23 21.25
CA VAL A 174 -25.43 -22.61 19.98
C VAL A 174 -25.46 -23.61 18.85
N THR A 175 -26.03 -23.22 17.73
CA THR A 175 -26.00 -24.01 16.50
C THR A 175 -24.96 -23.44 15.49
N VAL A 176 -24.14 -24.32 14.90
CA VAL A 176 -23.17 -23.97 13.89
C VAL A 176 -23.57 -24.52 12.52
N LEU A 177 -23.80 -23.64 11.55
CA LEU A 177 -24.15 -24.00 10.18
C LEU A 177 -22.94 -23.88 9.28
N GLY A 178 -22.44 -25.02 8.80
CA GLY A 178 -21.22 -25.18 8.02
C GLY A 178 -20.05 -25.68 8.88
N LEU A 179 -19.53 -26.86 8.56
CA LEU A 179 -18.44 -27.53 9.26
C LEU A 179 -17.16 -27.59 8.41
N GLY A 180 -16.92 -26.52 7.63
CA GLY A 180 -15.60 -26.25 7.09
C GLY A 180 -14.60 -25.95 8.22
N LEU A 181 -13.35 -25.68 7.90
CA LEU A 181 -12.30 -25.44 8.90
C LEU A 181 -12.69 -24.38 9.95
N LEU A 182 -13.35 -23.31 9.52
CA LEU A 182 -13.84 -22.26 10.43
C LEU A 182 -14.95 -22.78 11.37
N GLY A 183 -15.88 -23.58 10.86
CA GLY A 183 -16.94 -24.19 11.68
C GLY A 183 -16.40 -25.20 12.69
N LEU A 184 -15.47 -26.05 12.27
CA LEU A 184 -14.80 -27.03 13.14
C LEU A 184 -13.97 -26.37 14.26
N LEU A 185 -13.37 -25.20 14.00
CA LEU A 185 -12.77 -24.39 15.05
C LEU A 185 -13.82 -23.77 15.97
N SER A 186 -14.91 -23.26 15.40
CA SER A 186 -15.99 -22.63 16.18
C SER A 186 -16.65 -23.60 17.15
N VAL A 187 -16.94 -24.83 16.76
CA VAL A 187 -17.57 -25.81 17.65
C VAL A 187 -16.70 -26.14 18.85
N GLN A 188 -15.37 -26.31 18.64
CA GLN A 188 -14.45 -26.59 19.74
C GLN A 188 -14.30 -25.37 20.68
N ILE A 189 -14.19 -24.16 20.14
CA ILE A 189 -14.09 -22.93 20.94
C ILE A 189 -15.37 -22.72 21.75
N LEU A 190 -16.57 -22.97 21.18
CA LEU A 190 -17.83 -22.88 21.88
C LEU A 190 -17.92 -23.89 23.04
N GLN A 191 -17.50 -25.14 22.83
CA GLN A 191 -17.41 -26.15 23.89
C GLN A 191 -16.43 -25.74 24.99
N ALA A 192 -15.25 -25.23 24.61
CA ALA A 192 -14.27 -24.67 25.54
C ALA A 192 -14.84 -23.49 26.35
N TYR A 193 -15.79 -22.75 25.79
CA TYR A 193 -16.51 -21.65 26.42
C TYR A 193 -17.66 -22.10 27.34
N GLY A 194 -17.98 -23.41 27.34
CA GLY A 194 -19.03 -24.00 28.14
C GLY A 194 -20.41 -23.94 27.49
N CYS A 195 -20.49 -23.77 26.17
CA CYS A 195 -21.74 -23.82 25.42
C CYS A 195 -22.12 -25.27 25.04
N GLN A 196 -23.44 -25.53 24.93
CA GLN A 196 -23.96 -26.73 24.29
C GLN A 196 -24.01 -26.50 22.77
N VAL A 197 -23.43 -27.41 21.99
CA VAL A 197 -23.26 -27.19 20.54
C VAL A 197 -24.01 -28.25 19.74
N THR A 198 -24.84 -27.77 18.79
CA THR A 198 -25.35 -28.57 17.66
C THR A 198 -24.80 -28.05 16.37
N ALA A 199 -24.67 -28.90 15.35
CA ALA A 199 -24.05 -28.48 14.12
C ALA A 199 -24.60 -29.17 12.87
N MET A 200 -24.37 -28.54 11.70
CA MET A 200 -24.79 -29.08 10.41
C MET A 200 -23.76 -28.75 9.31
N ASP A 201 -23.52 -29.70 8.42
CA ASP A 201 -22.89 -29.52 7.12
C ASP A 201 -23.51 -30.48 6.11
N LEU A 202 -23.47 -30.15 4.84
CA LEU A 202 -23.96 -31.02 3.77
C LEU A 202 -23.01 -32.20 3.48
N ASP A 203 -21.77 -32.14 3.96
CA ASP A 203 -20.74 -33.18 3.80
C ASP A 203 -20.69 -34.07 5.06
N ALA A 204 -21.09 -35.32 4.92
CA ALA A 204 -21.11 -36.30 6.02
C ALA A 204 -19.71 -36.51 6.64
N ARG A 205 -18.62 -36.34 5.90
CA ARG A 205 -17.25 -36.50 6.42
C ARG A 205 -16.96 -35.41 7.46
N LYS A 206 -17.41 -34.19 7.23
CA LYS A 206 -17.23 -33.06 8.15
C LYS A 206 -18.14 -33.20 9.38
N VAL A 207 -19.35 -33.74 9.20
CA VAL A 207 -20.24 -34.07 10.28
C VAL A 207 -19.60 -35.12 11.20
N ASN A 208 -19.05 -36.21 10.64
CA ASN A 208 -18.34 -37.23 11.42
C ASN A 208 -17.12 -36.64 12.15
N LEU A 209 -16.36 -35.74 11.52
CA LEU A 209 -15.24 -35.06 12.16
C LEU A 209 -15.68 -34.18 13.33
N ALA A 210 -16.79 -33.44 13.19
CA ALA A 210 -17.36 -32.66 14.29
C ALA A 210 -17.78 -33.52 15.45
N GLN A 211 -18.37 -34.70 15.21
CA GLN A 211 -18.72 -35.68 16.26
C GLN A 211 -17.46 -36.20 16.95
N GLN A 212 -16.39 -36.54 16.22
CA GLN A 212 -15.10 -36.93 16.79
C GLN A 212 -14.49 -35.84 17.68
N LEU A 213 -14.76 -34.56 17.36
CA LEU A 213 -14.35 -33.39 18.15
C LEU A 213 -15.31 -33.11 19.32
N GLY A 214 -16.26 -34.03 19.64
CA GLY A 214 -17.10 -33.96 20.81
C GLY A 214 -18.41 -33.20 20.64
N VAL A 215 -18.81 -32.84 19.42
CA VAL A 215 -20.14 -32.26 19.18
C VAL A 215 -21.21 -33.30 19.43
N SER A 216 -22.10 -33.04 20.38
CA SER A 216 -23.12 -34.00 20.84
C SER A 216 -24.12 -34.38 19.74
N PHE A 217 -24.41 -33.44 18.83
CA PHE A 217 -25.28 -33.70 17.69
C PHE A 217 -24.81 -32.91 16.48
N ALA A 218 -24.42 -33.61 15.43
CA ALA A 218 -24.12 -33.02 14.12
C ALA A 218 -24.79 -33.86 13.02
N THR A 219 -25.35 -33.21 11.97
CA THR A 219 -26.17 -33.88 10.96
C THR A 219 -25.98 -33.22 9.58
N ILE A 220 -26.37 -33.95 8.54
CA ILE A 220 -26.50 -33.43 7.17
C ILE A 220 -27.92 -32.89 6.84
N ASP A 221 -28.87 -33.15 7.75
CA ASP A 221 -30.29 -32.88 7.56
C ASP A 221 -30.77 -31.71 8.40
N GLY A 222 -31.35 -30.70 7.75
CA GLY A 222 -31.86 -29.49 8.41
C GLY A 222 -33.07 -29.72 9.28
N ASP A 223 -33.98 -30.62 8.88
CA ASP A 223 -35.19 -30.94 9.65
C ASP A 223 -34.84 -31.75 10.92
N GLY A 224 -33.91 -32.71 10.78
CA GLY A 224 -33.38 -33.45 11.94
C GLY A 224 -32.63 -32.53 12.90
N LEU A 225 -31.89 -31.54 12.40
CA LEU A 225 -31.25 -30.51 13.23
C LEU A 225 -32.30 -29.69 14.00
N GLN A 226 -33.38 -29.27 13.34
CA GLN A 226 -34.43 -28.48 13.97
C GLN A 226 -35.13 -29.27 15.06
N GLN A 227 -35.46 -30.55 14.85
CA GLN A 227 -36.04 -31.42 15.84
C GLN A 227 -35.11 -31.55 17.06
N GLN A 228 -33.81 -31.77 16.82
CA GLN A 228 -32.84 -31.90 17.91
C GLN A 228 -32.68 -30.62 18.70
N VAL A 229 -32.55 -29.48 18.04
CA VAL A 229 -32.47 -28.18 18.72
C VAL A 229 -33.69 -27.93 19.60
N HIS A 230 -34.91 -28.19 19.08
CA HIS A 230 -36.11 -28.07 19.86
C HIS A 230 -36.14 -29.05 21.06
N ALA A 231 -35.71 -30.30 20.88
CA ALA A 231 -35.65 -31.27 21.92
C ALA A 231 -34.75 -30.84 23.11
N VAL A 232 -33.52 -30.40 22.80
CA VAL A 232 -32.53 -30.01 23.82
C VAL A 232 -32.76 -28.64 24.43
N THR A 233 -33.58 -27.80 23.78
CA THR A 233 -33.96 -26.45 24.27
C THR A 233 -35.40 -26.38 24.76
N HIS A 234 -36.05 -27.54 25.03
CA HIS A 234 -37.42 -27.60 25.49
C HIS A 234 -38.41 -26.83 24.58
N GLY A 235 -38.19 -26.83 23.27
CA GLY A 235 -39.03 -26.17 22.28
C GLY A 235 -38.69 -24.68 22.05
N HIS A 236 -37.77 -24.10 22.78
CA HIS A 236 -37.47 -22.66 22.68
C HIS A 236 -36.62 -22.29 21.47
N GLY A 237 -35.70 -23.15 21.04
CA GLY A 237 -34.70 -22.88 20.00
C GLY A 237 -33.35 -22.42 20.55
N ALA A 238 -32.37 -22.28 19.70
CA ALA A 238 -30.99 -21.93 20.03
C ALA A 238 -30.85 -20.47 20.50
N ASP A 239 -29.98 -20.22 21.47
CA ASP A 239 -29.62 -18.87 21.95
C ASP A 239 -28.87 -18.07 20.87
N ALA A 240 -28.06 -18.75 20.09
CA ALA A 240 -27.40 -18.15 18.91
C ALA A 240 -27.18 -19.18 17.80
N VAL A 241 -27.09 -18.67 16.59
CA VAL A 241 -26.70 -19.46 15.40
C VAL A 241 -25.52 -18.80 14.72
N LEU A 242 -24.43 -19.55 14.52
CA LEU A 242 -23.27 -19.12 13.75
C LEU A 242 -23.32 -19.70 12.34
N ILE A 243 -23.33 -18.86 11.33
CA ILE A 243 -23.26 -19.26 9.93
C ILE A 243 -21.81 -19.12 9.46
N THR A 244 -21.11 -20.26 9.39
CA THR A 244 -19.71 -20.35 8.91
C THR A 244 -19.62 -20.92 7.49
N ALA A 245 -20.77 -21.30 6.90
CA ALA A 245 -20.87 -21.80 5.55
C ALA A 245 -20.63 -20.71 4.50
N ALA A 246 -20.13 -21.12 3.33
CA ALA A 246 -20.13 -20.32 2.11
C ALA A 246 -21.29 -20.76 1.20
N SER A 247 -22.32 -19.93 1.03
CA SER A 247 -23.51 -20.25 0.24
C SER A 247 -23.93 -19.05 -0.60
N LYS A 248 -24.40 -19.32 -1.82
CA LYS A 248 -25.04 -18.32 -2.69
C LYS A 248 -26.56 -18.30 -2.52
N SER A 249 -27.13 -19.17 -1.68
CA SER A 249 -28.54 -19.22 -1.37
C SER A 249 -28.82 -18.58 0.00
N ARG A 250 -30.06 -18.17 0.21
CA ARG A 250 -30.56 -17.65 1.49
C ARG A 250 -30.81 -18.74 2.54
N GLU A 251 -30.83 -20.02 2.13
CA GLU A 251 -31.21 -21.17 2.98
C GLU A 251 -30.48 -21.21 4.35
N PRO A 252 -29.15 -20.96 4.45
CA PRO A 252 -28.51 -20.94 5.76
C PRO A 252 -29.08 -19.87 6.71
N VAL A 253 -29.51 -18.72 6.16
CA VAL A 253 -30.10 -17.64 6.98
C VAL A 253 -31.51 -17.98 7.37
N ASP A 254 -32.34 -18.52 6.45
CA ASP A 254 -33.71 -18.96 6.73
C ASP A 254 -33.71 -20.10 7.77
N LEU A 255 -32.82 -21.09 7.64
CA LEU A 255 -32.65 -22.14 8.59
C LEU A 255 -32.22 -21.59 9.98
N ALA A 256 -31.29 -20.66 10.00
CA ALA A 256 -30.85 -20.03 11.26
C ALA A 256 -31.99 -19.34 11.97
N ILE A 257 -32.89 -18.65 11.26
CA ILE A 257 -34.09 -18.03 11.85
C ILE A 257 -35.03 -19.09 12.43
N ARG A 258 -35.29 -20.20 11.71
CA ARG A 258 -36.13 -21.30 12.22
C ARG A 258 -35.59 -21.91 13.49
N LEU A 259 -34.25 -22.12 13.56
CA LEU A 259 -33.57 -22.72 14.72
C LEU A 259 -33.50 -21.80 15.93
N SER A 260 -33.59 -20.49 15.73
CA SER A 260 -33.40 -19.48 16.77
C SER A 260 -34.59 -19.39 17.71
N ARG A 261 -34.31 -19.18 18.99
CA ARG A 261 -35.36 -18.72 19.96
C ARG A 261 -35.71 -17.25 19.69
N SER A 262 -36.77 -16.77 20.36
CA SER A 262 -37.04 -15.33 20.38
C SER A 262 -35.85 -14.56 21.00
N ARG A 263 -35.49 -13.44 20.36
CA ARG A 263 -34.35 -12.57 20.75
C ARG A 263 -33.00 -13.26 20.69
N ALA A 264 -32.86 -14.28 19.86
CA ALA A 264 -31.56 -14.91 19.59
C ALA A 264 -30.68 -14.03 18.68
N LYS A 265 -29.39 -14.35 18.67
CA LYS A 265 -28.43 -13.73 17.76
C LYS A 265 -28.03 -14.70 16.65
N ILE A 266 -28.13 -14.24 15.40
CA ILE A 266 -27.61 -14.94 14.23
C ILE A 266 -26.35 -14.18 13.79
N VAL A 267 -25.20 -14.86 13.78
CA VAL A 267 -23.91 -14.25 13.38
C VAL A 267 -23.42 -14.88 12.07
N VAL A 268 -23.36 -14.08 11.03
CA VAL A 268 -22.81 -14.50 9.75
C VAL A 268 -21.30 -14.24 9.77
N VAL A 269 -20.52 -15.32 9.83
CA VAL A 269 -19.05 -15.32 9.83
C VAL A 269 -18.53 -15.72 8.46
N GLY A 270 -19.21 -16.67 7.81
CA GLY A 270 -18.93 -17.10 6.43
C GLY A 270 -19.48 -16.15 5.39
N THR A 271 -19.69 -16.66 4.19
CA THR A 271 -20.24 -15.89 3.07
C THR A 271 -21.62 -16.48 2.72
N ALA A 272 -22.67 -15.87 3.24
CA ALA A 272 -24.06 -16.27 2.92
C ALA A 272 -24.81 -15.13 2.26
N ASP A 273 -25.83 -15.46 1.46
CA ASP A 273 -26.75 -14.47 0.92
C ASP A 273 -27.71 -14.01 2.03
N ILE A 274 -27.68 -12.71 2.34
CA ILE A 274 -28.42 -12.13 3.46
C ILE A 274 -29.65 -11.38 2.93
N HIS A 275 -30.71 -12.14 2.65
CA HIS A 275 -32.02 -11.61 2.27
C HIS A 275 -33.13 -12.30 3.11
N PRO A 276 -33.16 -12.06 4.44
CA PRO A 276 -34.14 -12.71 5.31
C PRO A 276 -35.54 -12.19 5.09
N ASP A 277 -36.56 -13.04 5.39
CA ASP A 277 -37.93 -12.57 5.47
C ASP A 277 -38.10 -11.66 6.69
N ARG A 278 -38.60 -10.44 6.46
CA ARG A 278 -38.82 -9.45 7.51
C ARG A 278 -39.80 -9.95 8.59
N ASN A 279 -40.84 -10.68 8.19
CA ASN A 279 -41.90 -11.13 9.12
C ASN A 279 -41.34 -12.21 10.05
N GLU A 280 -40.50 -13.13 9.55
CA GLU A 280 -39.87 -14.16 10.37
C GLU A 280 -38.90 -13.52 11.39
N LEU A 281 -38.10 -12.53 11.00
CA LEU A 281 -37.25 -11.77 11.91
C LEU A 281 -38.08 -11.04 12.97
N TRP A 282 -39.17 -10.40 12.55
CA TRP A 282 -40.03 -9.61 13.44
C TRP A 282 -40.76 -10.50 14.45
N GLN A 283 -41.28 -11.67 14.05
CA GLN A 283 -41.97 -12.58 14.94
C GLN A 283 -41.10 -13.07 16.12
N LYS A 284 -39.81 -13.27 15.88
CA LYS A 284 -38.86 -13.74 16.89
C LYS A 284 -37.97 -12.62 17.45
N GLU A 285 -38.03 -11.39 16.91
CA GLU A 285 -37.18 -10.27 17.31
C GLU A 285 -35.68 -10.65 17.28
N VAL A 286 -35.25 -11.36 16.21
CA VAL A 286 -33.88 -11.90 16.09
C VAL A 286 -32.92 -10.79 15.67
N GLU A 287 -31.73 -10.75 16.25
CA GLU A 287 -30.62 -9.90 15.83
C GLU A 287 -29.77 -10.62 14.76
N LEU A 288 -29.72 -10.05 13.55
CA LEU A 288 -28.82 -10.55 12.51
C LEU A 288 -27.56 -9.69 12.43
N LEU A 289 -26.42 -10.31 12.70
CA LEU A 289 -25.12 -9.66 12.81
C LEU A 289 -24.12 -10.18 11.79
N VAL A 290 -23.30 -9.32 11.24
CA VAL A 290 -22.17 -9.72 10.39
C VAL A 290 -20.86 -9.62 11.18
N SER A 291 -20.08 -10.70 11.18
CA SER A 291 -18.74 -10.70 11.75
C SER A 291 -17.71 -10.31 10.67
N ARG A 292 -16.95 -9.25 10.92
CA ARG A 292 -15.96 -8.76 9.96
C ARG A 292 -14.56 -9.24 10.33
N ALA A 293 -13.98 -10.11 9.50
CA ALA A 293 -12.59 -10.58 9.63
C ALA A 293 -12.23 -10.99 11.08
N ALA A 294 -11.11 -10.51 11.62
CA ALA A 294 -10.61 -10.82 12.95
C ALA A 294 -11.09 -9.83 14.05
N GLY A 295 -12.02 -8.95 13.71
CA GLY A 295 -12.58 -7.98 14.65
C GLY A 295 -11.75 -6.69 14.81
N PRO A 296 -11.79 -6.05 15.98
CA PRO A 296 -11.14 -4.77 16.22
C PRO A 296 -9.64 -4.80 15.93
N GLY A 297 -9.15 -3.76 15.25
CA GLY A 297 -7.78 -3.67 14.71
C GLY A 297 -7.64 -4.20 13.29
N SER A 298 -8.59 -5.02 12.79
CA SER A 298 -8.55 -5.51 11.40
C SER A 298 -8.86 -4.40 10.40
N LEU A 299 -8.02 -4.25 9.38
CA LEU A 299 -8.12 -3.22 8.33
C LEU A 299 -8.02 -1.80 8.89
N ASP A 300 -7.44 -1.63 10.05
CA ASP A 300 -7.08 -0.34 10.64
C ASP A 300 -5.58 -0.09 10.39
N PRO A 301 -5.22 0.89 9.54
CA PRO A 301 -3.82 1.16 9.23
C PRO A 301 -2.99 1.58 10.45
N LEU A 302 -3.57 2.28 11.43
CA LEU A 302 -2.85 2.67 12.64
C LEU A 302 -2.49 1.43 13.47
N TYR A 303 -3.41 0.48 13.56
CA TYR A 303 -3.17 -0.77 14.28
C TYR A 303 -2.22 -1.70 13.51
N GLU A 304 -2.51 -1.96 12.22
CA GLU A 304 -1.81 -2.97 11.43
C GLU A 304 -0.45 -2.49 10.90
N LEU A 305 -0.30 -1.20 10.54
CA LEU A 305 0.94 -0.70 9.93
C LEU A 305 1.82 0.06 10.92
N GLU A 306 1.19 0.89 11.77
CA GLU A 306 1.89 1.78 12.69
C GLU A 306 2.15 1.13 14.07
N GLY A 307 1.50 -0.01 14.36
CA GLY A 307 1.66 -0.73 15.61
C GLY A 307 0.97 -0.07 16.82
N VAL A 308 0.04 0.85 16.58
CA VAL A 308 -0.74 1.51 17.65
C VAL A 308 -1.85 0.58 18.13
N ASP A 309 -1.74 0.10 19.37
CA ASP A 309 -2.77 -0.77 19.95
C ASP A 309 -3.98 0.06 20.42
N LEU A 310 -5.17 -0.59 20.40
CA LEU A 310 -6.40 0.03 20.88
C LEU A 310 -6.47 -0.05 22.41
N PRO A 311 -6.97 1.02 23.11
CA PRO A 311 -7.05 1.04 24.57
C PRO A 311 -7.84 -0.15 25.13
N ILE A 312 -7.24 -0.91 26.05
CA ILE A 312 -7.81 -2.16 26.57
C ILE A 312 -9.13 -1.92 27.32
N ALA A 313 -9.29 -0.77 27.95
CA ALA A 313 -10.52 -0.41 28.67
C ALA A 313 -11.73 -0.25 27.72
N GLU A 314 -11.49 0.17 26.47
CA GLU A 314 -12.53 0.38 25.47
C GLU A 314 -12.69 -0.83 24.56
N VAL A 315 -11.57 -1.47 24.19
CA VAL A 315 -11.54 -2.60 23.26
C VAL A 315 -10.77 -3.75 23.89
N ARG A 316 -11.47 -4.61 24.64
CA ARG A 316 -10.85 -5.75 25.33
C ARG A 316 -10.23 -6.75 24.35
N TRP A 317 -10.85 -7.01 23.19
CA TRP A 317 -10.50 -8.07 22.26
C TRP A 317 -10.14 -7.53 20.88
N THR A 318 -8.88 -7.14 20.72
CA THR A 318 -8.29 -6.86 19.42
C THR A 318 -7.87 -8.17 18.74
N GLN A 319 -7.53 -8.13 17.46
CA GLN A 319 -7.06 -9.32 16.74
C GLN A 319 -5.82 -9.95 17.42
N ASN A 320 -4.88 -9.17 17.95
CA ASN A 320 -3.71 -9.72 18.66
C ASN A 320 -4.12 -10.40 19.97
N ARG A 321 -4.98 -9.77 20.78
CA ARG A 321 -5.45 -10.36 22.04
C ARG A 321 -6.30 -11.61 21.80
N ASN A 322 -7.05 -11.67 20.70
CA ASN A 322 -7.73 -12.91 20.28
C ASN A 322 -6.72 -13.98 19.84
N LEU A 323 -5.60 -13.61 19.20
CA LEU A 323 -4.54 -14.56 18.82
C LEU A 323 -3.89 -15.18 20.06
N GLN A 324 -3.58 -14.37 21.07
CA GLN A 324 -3.08 -14.85 22.36
C GLN A 324 -4.06 -15.81 23.01
N GLU A 325 -5.35 -15.48 23.04
CA GLU A 325 -6.38 -16.32 23.61
C GLU A 325 -6.57 -17.63 22.85
N PHE A 326 -6.56 -17.58 21.52
CA PHE A 326 -6.63 -18.80 20.70
C PHE A 326 -5.46 -19.74 20.98
N LEU A 327 -4.23 -19.23 21.01
CA LEU A 327 -3.03 -20.03 21.31
C LEU A 327 -3.06 -20.55 22.75
N ARG A 328 -3.65 -19.83 23.71
CA ARG A 328 -3.86 -20.32 25.07
C ARG A 328 -4.81 -21.53 25.09
N LEU A 329 -5.95 -21.45 24.38
CA LEU A 329 -6.89 -22.57 24.28
C LEU A 329 -6.26 -23.82 23.64
N VAL A 330 -5.41 -23.62 22.63
CA VAL A 330 -4.63 -24.73 22.01
C VAL A 330 -3.62 -25.29 23.01
N SER A 331 -2.90 -24.42 23.75
CA SER A 331 -1.89 -24.83 24.75
C SER A 331 -2.49 -25.61 25.90
N GLU A 332 -3.78 -25.36 26.23
CA GLU A 332 -4.56 -26.06 27.27
C GLU A 332 -5.33 -27.28 26.70
N GLU A 333 -5.06 -27.65 25.45
CA GLU A 333 -5.71 -28.79 24.76
C GLU A 333 -7.24 -28.68 24.66
N ARG A 334 -7.80 -27.47 24.87
CA ARG A 334 -9.22 -27.17 24.73
C ARG A 334 -9.65 -27.07 23.25
N VAL A 335 -8.71 -26.85 22.36
CA VAL A 335 -8.89 -26.86 20.91
C VAL A 335 -7.83 -27.77 20.31
N GLN A 336 -8.28 -28.84 19.68
CA GLN A 336 -7.45 -29.85 19.02
C GLN A 336 -7.34 -29.54 17.52
N LEU A 337 -6.12 -29.38 17.01
CA LEU A 337 -5.89 -28.95 15.64
C LEU A 337 -5.36 -30.08 14.74
N ASP A 338 -4.69 -31.09 15.33
CA ASP A 338 -4.12 -32.19 14.56
C ASP A 338 -5.17 -32.95 13.71
N PRO A 339 -6.39 -33.26 14.23
CA PRO A 339 -7.44 -33.87 13.43
C PRO A 339 -7.93 -33.02 12.25
N LEU A 340 -7.67 -31.70 12.28
CA LEU A 340 -8.04 -30.77 11.23
C LEU A 340 -6.99 -30.70 10.10
N ILE A 341 -5.75 -31.17 10.34
CA ILE A 341 -4.66 -31.15 9.34
C ILE A 341 -4.78 -32.39 8.46
N THR A 342 -5.49 -32.25 7.36
CA THR A 342 -5.67 -33.39 6.42
C THR A 342 -4.49 -33.57 5.47
N HIS A 343 -3.75 -32.51 5.18
CA HIS A 343 -2.65 -32.54 4.23
C HIS A 343 -1.44 -31.75 4.74
N ARG A 344 -0.27 -32.38 4.71
CA ARG A 344 1.04 -31.77 4.99
C ARG A 344 1.86 -31.79 3.69
N ILE A 345 2.13 -30.63 3.13
CA ILE A 345 2.69 -30.51 1.77
C ILE A 345 3.96 -29.65 1.82
N SER A 346 5.02 -30.12 1.14
CA SER A 346 6.22 -29.28 0.98
C SER A 346 5.89 -27.99 0.24
N PHE A 347 6.41 -26.87 0.70
CA PHE A 347 6.21 -25.55 0.09
C PHE A 347 6.60 -25.50 -1.39
N SER A 348 7.59 -26.28 -1.80
CA SER A 348 7.98 -26.39 -3.21
C SER A 348 6.88 -26.92 -4.13
N LYS A 349 5.88 -27.62 -3.58
CA LYS A 349 4.71 -28.16 -4.30
C LYS A 349 3.47 -27.25 -4.18
N ALA A 350 3.59 -26.07 -3.61
CA ALA A 350 2.45 -25.18 -3.37
C ALA A 350 1.67 -24.85 -4.66
N GLU A 351 2.36 -24.51 -5.76
CA GLU A 351 1.71 -24.22 -7.05
C GLU A 351 0.86 -25.40 -7.56
N GLN A 352 1.41 -26.62 -7.51
CA GLN A 352 0.67 -27.84 -7.87
C GLN A 352 -0.52 -28.08 -6.96
N THR A 353 -0.37 -27.79 -5.66
CA THR A 353 -1.44 -27.94 -4.68
C THR A 353 -2.60 -27.01 -4.98
N TYR A 354 -2.33 -25.73 -5.25
CA TYR A 354 -3.37 -24.79 -5.64
C TYR A 354 -4.09 -25.20 -6.92
N ARG A 355 -3.37 -25.73 -7.90
CA ARG A 355 -3.97 -26.27 -9.13
C ARG A 355 -4.96 -27.38 -8.79
N ARG A 356 -4.54 -28.39 -8.02
CA ARG A 356 -5.40 -29.51 -7.60
C ARG A 356 -6.61 -29.08 -6.76
N LEU A 357 -6.43 -28.10 -5.87
CA LEU A 357 -7.54 -27.51 -5.11
C LEU A 357 -8.57 -26.83 -6.02
N MET A 358 -8.11 -26.09 -7.02
CA MET A 358 -8.97 -25.40 -7.96
C MET A 358 -9.68 -26.33 -8.93
N ASP A 359 -9.05 -27.43 -9.30
CA ASP A 359 -9.61 -28.45 -10.20
C ASP A 359 -10.52 -29.44 -9.45
N GLY A 360 -10.68 -29.29 -8.12
CA GLY A 360 -11.58 -30.10 -7.30
C GLY A 360 -11.04 -31.50 -6.98
N GLU A 361 -9.75 -31.76 -7.16
CA GLU A 361 -9.11 -33.06 -6.89
C GLU A 361 -8.87 -33.32 -5.39
N MET A 362 -9.01 -32.31 -4.54
CA MET A 362 -8.76 -32.40 -3.09
C MET A 362 -10.07 -32.12 -2.30
N GLN A 363 -11.10 -32.95 -2.56
CA GLN A 363 -12.41 -32.77 -1.92
C GLN A 363 -12.44 -33.12 -0.42
N ASP A 364 -11.47 -33.89 0.03
CA ASP A 364 -11.28 -34.31 1.43
C ASP A 364 -10.44 -33.29 2.23
N ALA A 365 -9.91 -32.26 1.59
CA ALA A 365 -9.06 -31.27 2.24
C ALA A 365 -9.89 -30.39 3.22
N VAL A 366 -9.46 -30.39 4.48
CA VAL A 366 -9.97 -29.48 5.53
C VAL A 366 -8.91 -28.47 5.90
N GLY A 367 -7.78 -28.90 6.45
CA GLY A 367 -6.59 -28.08 6.72
C GLY A 367 -5.41 -28.56 5.86
N VAL A 368 -4.85 -27.68 5.06
CA VAL A 368 -3.66 -27.94 4.24
C VAL A 368 -2.51 -27.08 4.76
N VAL A 369 -1.50 -27.73 5.34
CA VAL A 369 -0.32 -27.06 5.88
C VAL A 369 0.83 -27.16 4.90
N LEU A 370 1.43 -26.03 4.57
CA LEU A 370 2.66 -25.96 3.76
C LEU A 370 3.87 -25.95 4.69
N ASN A 371 4.82 -26.85 4.44
CA ASN A 371 6.03 -27.05 5.24
C ASN A 371 7.24 -26.46 4.50
N TYR A 372 7.99 -25.60 5.16
CA TYR A 372 9.12 -24.86 4.60
C TYR A 372 10.46 -25.56 4.91
N PRO A 373 11.48 -25.37 4.05
CA PRO A 373 12.80 -25.93 4.30
C PRO A 373 13.48 -25.27 5.52
N GLU A 374 14.21 -26.06 6.29
CA GLU A 374 14.90 -25.56 7.48
C GLU A 374 16.03 -24.57 7.14
N GLN A 375 16.68 -24.73 6.01
CA GLN A 375 17.78 -23.88 5.58
C GLN A 375 17.38 -23.10 4.33
N THR A 376 17.12 -21.82 4.47
CA THR A 376 16.90 -20.88 3.37
C THR A 376 17.76 -19.64 3.63
N PRO A 377 18.66 -19.26 2.73
CA PRO A 377 19.52 -18.11 2.90
C PRO A 377 18.72 -16.79 2.80
N ILE A 378 19.19 -15.77 3.52
CA ILE A 378 18.65 -14.42 3.41
C ILE A 378 19.34 -13.73 2.24
N GLU A 379 18.79 -13.86 1.06
CA GLU A 379 19.27 -13.20 -0.16
C GLU A 379 18.37 -12.02 -0.50
N ARG A 380 18.93 -10.80 -0.43
CA ARG A 380 18.23 -9.55 -0.71
C ARG A 380 18.46 -9.00 -2.10
N HIS A 381 19.27 -9.68 -2.91
CA HIS A 381 19.56 -9.32 -4.29
C HIS A 381 19.30 -10.53 -5.19
N LEU A 382 18.52 -10.35 -6.27
CA LEU A 382 18.22 -11.37 -7.26
C LEU A 382 18.64 -10.87 -8.65
N ARG A 383 19.59 -11.53 -9.27
CA ARG A 383 19.99 -11.27 -10.67
C ARG A 383 19.15 -12.14 -11.62
N PHE A 384 18.67 -11.54 -12.69
CA PHE A 384 17.95 -12.28 -13.71
C PHE A 384 18.94 -12.87 -14.72
N PRO A 385 18.63 -14.07 -15.31
CA PRO A 385 19.42 -14.58 -16.41
C PRO A 385 19.52 -13.54 -17.50
N GLN A 386 20.73 -13.18 -17.90
CA GLN A 386 20.94 -12.17 -18.94
C GLN A 386 20.24 -12.61 -20.23
N GLN A 387 19.22 -11.88 -20.66
CA GLN A 387 18.91 -11.88 -22.08
C GLN A 387 20.17 -11.33 -22.77
N LYS A 388 20.64 -12.03 -23.83
CA LYS A 388 21.82 -11.61 -24.62
C LYS A 388 21.56 -10.23 -25.19
N THR A 389 21.76 -9.19 -24.38
CA THR A 389 21.92 -7.82 -24.85
C THR A 389 23.29 -7.78 -25.50
N GLY A 390 23.37 -7.23 -26.70
CA GLY A 390 24.64 -7.07 -27.44
C GLY A 390 25.70 -6.35 -26.58
N PRO A 391 26.95 -6.30 -27.04
CA PRO A 391 28.04 -5.72 -26.26
C PRO A 391 27.67 -4.33 -25.78
N SER A 392 27.82 -4.10 -24.48
CA SER A 392 27.56 -2.80 -23.81
C SER A 392 28.33 -1.72 -24.57
N GLY A 393 27.61 -0.77 -25.16
CA GLY A 393 28.25 0.35 -25.86
C GLY A 393 29.08 1.18 -24.88
N LYS A 394 30.28 1.61 -25.26
CA LYS A 394 31.20 2.39 -24.40
C LYS A 394 30.64 3.70 -23.81
N ASN A 395 29.35 4.02 -24.05
CA ASN A 395 28.69 5.28 -23.68
C ASN A 395 27.34 5.08 -22.93
N GLU A 396 27.06 3.90 -22.39
CA GLU A 396 25.85 3.64 -21.60
C GLU A 396 26.04 3.99 -20.13
N VAL A 397 25.00 4.51 -19.50
CA VAL A 397 24.92 4.80 -18.04
C VAL A 397 24.15 3.68 -17.37
N GLY A 398 24.81 2.93 -16.51
CA GLY A 398 24.14 1.96 -15.63
C GLY A 398 23.32 2.69 -14.58
N VAL A 399 22.01 2.47 -14.58
CA VAL A 399 21.08 3.16 -13.69
C VAL A 399 20.52 2.19 -12.66
N GLY A 400 20.76 2.51 -11.39
CA GLY A 400 20.07 1.90 -10.25
C GLY A 400 18.85 2.74 -9.87
N VAL A 401 17.73 2.08 -9.52
CA VAL A 401 16.50 2.79 -9.14
C VAL A 401 16.08 2.38 -7.74
N LEU A 402 15.80 3.35 -6.88
CA LEU A 402 15.27 3.16 -5.55
C LEU A 402 13.80 3.60 -5.51
N GLY A 403 12.91 2.65 -5.27
CA GLY A 403 11.46 2.88 -5.22
C GLY A 403 10.74 2.57 -6.54
N ALA A 404 9.57 1.94 -6.41
CA ALA A 404 8.63 1.67 -7.49
C ALA A 404 7.19 1.83 -6.99
N GLY A 405 6.89 3.06 -6.55
CA GLY A 405 5.54 3.47 -6.15
C GLY A 405 4.60 3.63 -7.35
N LEU A 406 3.33 3.99 -7.08
CA LEU A 406 2.33 4.16 -8.14
C LEU A 406 2.74 5.21 -9.19
N PHE A 407 3.24 6.36 -8.73
CA PHE A 407 3.72 7.44 -9.62
C PHE A 407 4.92 6.99 -10.46
N GLY A 408 5.92 6.37 -9.80
CA GLY A 408 7.10 5.85 -10.50
C GLY A 408 6.73 4.84 -11.59
N LYS A 409 5.87 3.88 -11.29
CA LYS A 409 5.41 2.86 -12.27
C LYS A 409 4.57 3.43 -13.41
N ALA A 410 3.80 4.48 -13.14
CA ALA A 410 2.90 5.06 -14.15
C ALA A 410 3.62 6.00 -15.10
N LEU A 411 4.61 6.75 -14.64
CA LEU A 411 5.22 7.85 -15.39
C LEU A 411 6.75 7.72 -15.56
N LEU A 412 7.50 7.60 -14.46
CA LEU A 412 8.95 7.74 -14.50
C LEU A 412 9.67 6.48 -14.99
N LEU A 413 9.31 5.30 -14.53
CA LEU A 413 9.94 4.05 -15.00
C LEU A 413 9.70 3.80 -16.49
N PRO A 414 8.48 4.00 -17.05
CA PRO A 414 8.28 3.95 -18.50
C PRO A 414 9.06 4.99 -19.29
N ALA A 415 9.24 6.20 -18.73
CA ALA A 415 10.05 7.25 -19.36
C ALA A 415 11.53 6.89 -19.32
N LEU A 416 12.04 6.45 -18.17
CA LEU A 416 13.43 6.05 -17.97
C LEU A 416 13.81 4.85 -18.86
N ALA A 417 12.92 3.87 -19.00
CA ALA A 417 13.15 2.72 -19.90
C ALA A 417 13.25 3.09 -21.39
N LYS A 418 12.78 4.30 -21.76
CA LYS A 418 12.87 4.85 -23.11
C LYS A 418 13.95 5.93 -23.26
N THR A 419 14.65 6.26 -22.17
CA THR A 419 15.71 7.28 -22.16
C THR A 419 16.94 6.74 -22.87
N ALA A 420 17.46 7.50 -23.83
CA ALA A 420 18.62 7.08 -24.60
C ALA A 420 19.86 6.94 -23.69
N HIS A 421 20.63 5.89 -23.91
CA HIS A 421 21.85 5.57 -23.16
C HIS A 421 21.64 5.22 -21.66
N ALA A 422 20.43 5.13 -21.17
CA ALA A 422 20.15 4.59 -19.83
C ALA A 422 20.05 3.06 -19.91
N LYS A 423 20.88 2.36 -19.13
CA LYS A 423 20.83 0.90 -18.96
C LYS A 423 20.29 0.58 -17.58
N LEU A 424 19.08 0.02 -17.52
CA LEU A 424 18.42 -0.29 -16.24
C LEU A 424 19.12 -1.49 -15.57
N HIS A 425 19.86 -1.22 -14.49
CA HIS A 425 20.67 -2.23 -13.81
C HIS A 425 19.89 -2.90 -12.67
N THR A 426 19.67 -2.22 -11.56
CA THR A 426 19.04 -2.77 -10.35
C THR A 426 17.84 -1.93 -9.93
N LEU A 427 16.72 -2.59 -9.68
CA LEU A 427 15.56 -1.96 -9.04
C LEU A 427 15.45 -2.39 -7.57
N VAL A 428 15.44 -1.44 -6.66
CA VAL A 428 15.32 -1.68 -5.23
C VAL A 428 13.98 -1.21 -4.70
N THR A 429 13.27 -2.08 -3.97
CA THR A 429 12.08 -1.73 -3.19
C THR A 429 12.06 -2.53 -1.89
N THR A 430 11.39 -2.06 -0.86
CA THR A 430 11.29 -2.76 0.44
C THR A 430 10.57 -4.11 0.36
N SER A 431 9.75 -4.32 -0.68
CA SER A 431 8.98 -5.56 -0.91
C SER A 431 9.59 -6.37 -2.05
N GLY A 432 9.94 -7.64 -1.80
CA GLY A 432 10.49 -8.54 -2.80
C GLY A 432 9.57 -8.75 -4.02
N VAL A 433 8.26 -8.88 -3.78
CA VAL A 433 7.25 -9.02 -4.86
C VAL A 433 7.24 -7.80 -5.76
N ASN A 434 7.26 -6.60 -5.16
CA ASN A 434 7.25 -5.35 -5.92
C ASN A 434 8.56 -5.16 -6.70
N ALA A 435 9.69 -5.51 -6.09
CA ALA A 435 11.02 -5.45 -6.73
C ALA A 435 11.07 -6.36 -7.96
N GLU A 436 10.75 -7.65 -7.78
CA GLU A 436 10.79 -8.65 -8.87
C GLU A 436 9.86 -8.29 -10.02
N HIS A 437 8.58 -8.03 -9.71
CA HIS A 437 7.58 -7.73 -10.73
C HIS A 437 7.92 -6.47 -11.52
N SER A 438 8.29 -5.38 -10.83
CA SER A 438 8.61 -4.12 -11.50
C SER A 438 9.91 -4.20 -12.28
N ALA A 439 10.92 -4.88 -11.75
CA ALA A 439 12.18 -5.06 -12.45
C ALA A 439 12.00 -5.84 -13.76
N LYS A 440 11.28 -6.95 -13.74
CA LYS A 440 10.97 -7.72 -14.96
C LYS A 440 10.15 -6.92 -15.96
N ARG A 441 9.13 -6.20 -15.48
CA ARG A 441 8.24 -5.39 -16.33
C ARG A 441 8.97 -4.29 -17.08
N PHE A 442 9.93 -3.63 -16.45
CA PHE A 442 10.66 -2.51 -17.04
C PHE A 442 12.02 -2.89 -17.62
N GLY A 443 12.44 -4.14 -17.55
CA GLY A 443 13.66 -4.65 -18.18
C GLY A 443 14.94 -4.39 -17.38
N PHE A 444 14.87 -4.35 -16.06
CA PHE A 444 16.06 -4.33 -15.20
C PHE A 444 16.79 -5.67 -15.22
N GLN A 445 18.11 -5.63 -15.02
CA GLN A 445 18.95 -6.83 -14.96
C GLN A 445 18.86 -7.58 -13.64
N SER A 446 18.53 -6.85 -12.56
CA SER A 446 18.40 -7.39 -11.22
C SER A 446 17.37 -6.63 -10.40
N CYS A 447 16.98 -7.20 -9.27
CA CYS A 447 16.18 -6.53 -8.26
C CYS A 447 16.71 -6.82 -6.86
N ALA A 448 16.49 -5.87 -5.94
CA ALA A 448 16.92 -6.02 -4.57
C ALA A 448 15.91 -5.40 -3.59
N THR A 449 16.07 -5.76 -2.32
CA THR A 449 15.36 -5.10 -1.21
C THR A 449 16.28 -4.30 -0.32
N ASP A 450 17.58 -4.37 -0.55
CA ASP A 450 18.62 -3.59 0.13
C ASP A 450 19.24 -2.59 -0.85
N GLU A 451 19.32 -1.34 -0.43
CA GLU A 451 19.86 -0.24 -1.24
C GLU A 451 21.38 -0.23 -1.33
N THR A 452 22.09 -0.98 -0.50
CA THR A 452 23.56 -1.03 -0.49
C THR A 452 24.15 -1.42 -1.84
N SER A 453 23.44 -2.26 -2.60
CA SER A 453 23.84 -2.62 -3.97
C SER A 453 23.90 -1.41 -4.90
N LEU A 454 23.03 -0.40 -4.73
CA LEU A 454 23.00 0.79 -5.58
C LEU A 454 24.25 1.68 -5.42
N TRP A 455 24.82 1.66 -4.23
CA TRP A 455 25.96 2.50 -3.89
C TRP A 455 27.31 1.82 -4.16
N ASN A 456 27.38 0.48 -4.05
CA ASN A 456 28.62 -0.28 -4.08
C ASN A 456 28.90 -0.99 -5.42
N GLU A 457 27.90 -1.23 -6.27
CA GLU A 457 28.11 -1.87 -7.57
C GLU A 457 28.76 -0.92 -8.60
N GLU A 458 29.85 -1.35 -9.22
CA GLU A 458 30.61 -0.56 -10.20
C GLU A 458 29.82 -0.30 -11.48
N GLU A 459 28.98 -1.24 -11.89
CA GLU A 459 28.13 -1.10 -13.07
C GLU A 459 27.03 -0.05 -12.93
N ILE A 460 26.72 0.40 -11.71
CA ILE A 460 25.73 1.47 -11.44
C ILE A 460 26.46 2.81 -11.43
N ASN A 461 26.26 3.62 -12.47
CA ASN A 461 26.90 4.92 -12.62
C ASN A 461 26.03 6.08 -12.14
N ALA A 462 24.72 5.85 -11.98
CA ALA A 462 23.77 6.83 -11.49
C ALA A 462 22.62 6.16 -10.73
N VAL A 463 22.06 6.87 -9.75
CA VAL A 463 20.90 6.42 -8.97
C VAL A 463 19.71 7.33 -9.25
N VAL A 464 18.52 6.73 -9.40
CA VAL A 464 17.23 7.43 -9.52
C VAL A 464 16.38 7.07 -8.31
N ALA A 465 16.06 8.03 -7.45
CA ALA A 465 15.30 7.85 -6.23
C ALA A 465 13.85 8.30 -6.41
N LEU A 466 12.92 7.33 -6.25
CA LEU A 466 11.46 7.50 -6.38
C LEU A 466 10.77 7.07 -5.07
N THR A 467 11.30 7.54 -3.97
CA THR A 467 10.96 7.11 -2.61
C THR A 467 10.05 8.12 -1.90
N PRO A 468 9.51 7.81 -0.70
CA PRO A 468 8.80 8.78 0.13
C PRO A 468 9.69 9.96 0.53
N HIS A 469 9.08 11.14 0.69
CA HIS A 469 9.76 12.41 0.89
C HIS A 469 10.76 12.44 2.07
N HIS A 470 10.40 11.85 3.20
CA HIS A 470 11.26 11.81 4.41
C HIS A 470 12.60 11.05 4.22
N THR A 471 12.76 10.32 3.12
CA THR A 471 14.02 9.60 2.85
C THR A 471 15.01 10.44 2.04
N HIS A 472 14.56 11.55 1.47
CA HIS A 472 15.28 12.26 0.42
C HIS A 472 16.59 12.90 0.91
N ALA A 473 16.56 13.61 2.05
CA ALA A 473 17.77 14.22 2.61
C ALA A 473 18.86 13.19 2.89
N ARG A 474 18.49 12.01 3.42
CA ARG A 474 19.41 10.90 3.65
C ARG A 474 20.03 10.41 2.34
N LEU A 475 19.22 10.24 1.30
CA LEU A 475 19.72 9.76 -0.01
C LEU A 475 20.67 10.74 -0.68
N VAL A 476 20.49 12.05 -0.49
CA VAL A 476 21.46 13.05 -0.92
C VAL A 476 22.80 12.90 -0.18
N LYS A 477 22.76 12.66 1.13
CA LYS A 477 23.97 12.38 1.93
C LYS A 477 24.72 11.14 1.44
N GLU A 478 23.99 10.05 1.15
CA GLU A 478 24.56 8.82 0.57
C GLU A 478 25.19 9.08 -0.81
N ALA A 479 24.49 9.81 -1.68
CA ALA A 479 25.00 10.16 -3.00
C ALA A 479 26.33 10.95 -2.93
N ILE A 480 26.42 11.89 -1.97
CA ILE A 480 27.63 12.66 -1.71
C ILE A 480 28.74 11.75 -1.15
N ALA A 481 28.44 10.91 -0.18
CA ALA A 481 29.41 10.00 0.43
C ALA A 481 30.01 9.02 -0.58
N HIS A 482 29.19 8.49 -1.47
CA HIS A 482 29.62 7.54 -2.52
C HIS A 482 30.01 8.22 -3.83
N GLN A 483 30.03 9.56 -3.91
CA GLN A 483 30.30 10.33 -5.13
C GLN A 483 29.48 9.84 -6.34
N ARG A 484 28.22 9.44 -6.10
CA ARG A 484 27.32 8.84 -7.08
C ARG A 484 26.32 9.87 -7.60
N PRO A 485 26.22 10.13 -8.91
CA PRO A 485 25.15 10.94 -9.48
C PRO A 485 23.77 10.47 -9.04
N LEU A 486 22.91 11.42 -8.59
CA LEU A 486 21.58 11.15 -8.06
C LEU A 486 20.53 12.00 -8.78
N PHE A 487 19.52 11.35 -9.36
CA PHE A 487 18.23 11.96 -9.65
C PHE A 487 17.30 11.68 -8.48
N LEU A 488 16.70 12.70 -7.91
CA LEU A 488 15.84 12.61 -6.73
C LEU A 488 14.47 13.21 -7.03
N GLU A 489 13.38 12.46 -6.84
CA GLU A 489 12.06 13.08 -6.87
C GLU A 489 11.95 14.21 -5.82
N LYS A 490 11.14 15.19 -6.14
CA LYS A 490 10.90 16.33 -5.23
C LYS A 490 10.15 15.91 -3.96
N PRO A 491 10.26 16.62 -2.84
CA PRO A 491 11.17 17.74 -2.54
C PRO A 491 12.58 17.25 -2.20
N LEU A 492 13.55 18.15 -2.15
CA LEU A 492 14.92 17.82 -1.73
C LEU A 492 14.97 17.28 -0.28
N CYS A 493 14.20 17.90 0.60
CA CYS A 493 14.08 17.57 2.03
C CYS A 493 12.70 17.98 2.56
N VAL A 494 12.33 17.55 3.76
CA VAL A 494 11.01 17.84 4.34
C VAL A 494 11.05 18.77 5.54
N THR A 495 12.21 19.03 6.15
CA THR A 495 12.36 19.95 7.28
C THR A 495 13.44 21.01 7.06
N PRO A 496 13.34 22.19 7.73
CA PRO A 496 14.39 23.18 7.71
C PRO A 496 15.74 22.67 8.23
N GLU A 497 15.71 21.82 9.27
CA GLU A 497 16.91 21.23 9.89
C GLU A 497 17.63 20.32 8.89
N GLU A 498 16.89 19.49 8.13
CA GLU A 498 17.48 18.70 7.04
C GLU A 498 18.12 19.57 5.96
N LEU A 499 17.49 20.72 5.64
CA LEU A 499 18.05 21.65 4.67
C LEU A 499 19.38 22.25 5.17
N ASP A 500 19.42 22.69 6.43
CA ASP A 500 20.63 23.25 7.04
C ASP A 500 21.77 22.21 7.09
N GLU A 501 21.45 20.97 7.46
CA GLU A 501 22.42 19.87 7.44
C GLU A 501 22.99 19.60 6.03
N LEU A 502 22.11 19.64 5.00
CA LEU A 502 22.54 19.48 3.61
C LEU A 502 23.43 20.63 3.15
N ILE A 503 23.10 21.88 3.49
CA ILE A 503 23.91 23.06 3.18
C ILE A 503 25.31 22.90 3.79
N GLN A 504 25.39 22.62 5.09
CA GLN A 504 26.67 22.43 5.79
C GLN A 504 27.51 21.28 5.21
N LEU A 505 26.82 20.20 4.78
CA LEU A 505 27.51 19.06 4.16
C LEU A 505 28.05 19.44 2.78
N ILE A 506 27.26 20.15 1.95
CA ILE A 506 27.61 20.57 0.60
C ILE A 506 28.78 21.54 0.62
N GLU A 507 28.80 22.53 1.53
CA GLU A 507 29.88 23.53 1.68
C GLU A 507 31.23 22.89 2.04
N LYS A 508 31.22 21.77 2.75
CA LYS A 508 32.43 21.03 3.13
C LYS A 508 33.00 20.19 1.97
N GLN A 509 32.28 20.01 0.87
CA GLN A 509 32.73 19.17 -0.23
C GLN A 509 33.60 19.93 -1.22
N LYS A 510 34.76 19.37 -1.54
CA LYS A 510 35.62 19.89 -2.65
C LYS A 510 35.01 19.61 -4.04
N ARG A 511 34.24 18.54 -4.15
CA ARG A 511 33.58 18.11 -5.38
C ARG A 511 32.23 17.49 -5.02
N LEU A 512 31.17 17.96 -5.66
CA LEU A 512 29.84 17.38 -5.52
C LEU A 512 29.58 16.45 -6.71
N PRO A 513 28.93 15.30 -6.47
CA PRO A 513 28.31 14.56 -7.57
C PRO A 513 27.16 15.37 -8.17
N ILE A 514 26.70 14.99 -9.35
CA ILE A 514 25.48 15.57 -9.92
C ILE A 514 24.31 15.15 -9.04
N VAL A 515 23.60 16.10 -8.44
CA VAL A 515 22.32 15.88 -7.75
C VAL A 515 21.27 16.72 -8.44
N GLN A 516 20.32 16.06 -9.10
CA GLN A 516 19.20 16.70 -9.80
C GLN A 516 17.90 16.36 -9.09
N VAL A 517 17.19 17.39 -8.62
CA VAL A 517 15.84 17.22 -8.06
C VAL A 517 14.82 17.28 -9.18
N GLY A 518 13.82 16.41 -9.15
CA GLY A 518 12.79 16.21 -10.15
C GLY A 518 11.85 17.41 -10.33
N HIS A 519 12.37 18.52 -10.79
CA HIS A 519 11.62 19.73 -11.14
C HIS A 519 11.26 19.72 -12.64
N ASN A 520 10.48 18.71 -13.05
CA ASN A 520 10.17 18.38 -14.44
C ASN A 520 9.62 19.52 -15.28
N ARG A 521 8.88 20.47 -14.67
CA ARG A 521 8.25 21.58 -15.41
C ARG A 521 9.23 22.45 -16.16
N ARG A 522 10.42 22.66 -15.60
CA ARG A 522 11.51 23.42 -16.24
C ARG A 522 11.88 22.82 -17.61
N PHE A 523 11.76 21.52 -17.78
CA PHE A 523 12.07 20.78 -19.00
C PHE A 523 10.87 20.65 -19.96
N SER A 524 9.70 21.16 -19.61
CA SER A 524 8.54 21.19 -20.50
C SER A 524 8.85 21.96 -21.80
N PRO A 525 8.50 21.44 -22.98
CA PRO A 525 8.62 22.17 -24.24
C PRO A 525 7.92 23.53 -24.22
N HIS A 526 6.82 23.65 -23.45
CA HIS A 526 6.12 24.92 -23.26
C HIS A 526 6.96 25.93 -22.47
N VAL A 527 7.68 25.46 -21.43
CA VAL A 527 8.55 26.34 -20.63
C VAL A 527 9.77 26.74 -21.45
N GLN A 528 10.39 25.84 -22.17
CA GLN A 528 11.49 26.16 -23.07
C GLN A 528 11.07 27.20 -24.14
N GLN A 529 9.83 27.11 -24.64
CA GLN A 529 9.31 28.10 -25.56
C GLN A 529 9.07 29.46 -24.87
N MET A 530 8.57 29.48 -23.65
CA MET A 530 8.40 30.71 -22.86
C MET A 530 9.77 31.36 -22.56
N GLN A 531 10.78 30.58 -22.21
CA GLN A 531 12.15 31.07 -22.00
C GLN A 531 12.73 31.70 -23.26
N LYS A 532 12.52 31.11 -24.47
CA LYS A 532 12.90 31.73 -25.75
C LYS A 532 12.21 33.08 -25.94
N TRP A 533 10.96 33.24 -25.60
CA TRP A 533 10.24 34.51 -25.69
C TRP A 533 10.73 35.55 -24.68
N LEU A 534 11.31 35.10 -23.53
CA LEU A 534 11.89 35.96 -22.50
C LEU A 534 13.37 36.27 -22.69
N GLN A 535 14.07 35.63 -23.67
CA GLN A 535 15.51 35.67 -23.83
C GLN A 535 16.07 37.11 -23.97
N HIS A 536 15.29 38.01 -24.53
CA HIS A 536 15.71 39.40 -24.79
C HIS A 536 14.88 40.40 -23.97
N ARG A 537 14.39 40.02 -22.80
CA ARG A 537 13.73 40.99 -21.93
C ARG A 537 14.74 41.97 -21.36
N VAL A 538 14.30 43.20 -21.19
CA VAL A 538 15.14 44.29 -20.68
C VAL A 538 14.81 44.63 -19.24
N ASP A 539 13.52 44.75 -18.92
CA ASP A 539 13.03 45.18 -17.63
C ASP A 539 12.63 44.00 -16.71
N PRO A 540 12.60 44.22 -15.39
CA PRO A 540 11.94 43.27 -14.45
C PRO A 540 10.52 42.97 -14.89
N LEU A 541 10.04 41.74 -14.57
CA LEU A 541 8.73 41.25 -15.00
C LEU A 541 7.76 41.02 -13.83
N VAL A 542 6.49 40.88 -14.16
CA VAL A 542 5.46 40.36 -13.26
C VAL A 542 5.05 38.98 -13.74
N LEU A 543 5.11 37.98 -12.84
CA LEU A 543 4.67 36.62 -13.10
C LEU A 543 3.52 36.23 -12.18
N GLN A 544 2.42 35.80 -12.76
CA GLN A 544 1.28 35.25 -12.02
C GLN A 544 1.13 33.78 -12.31
N MET A 545 1.14 32.96 -11.26
CA MET A 545 0.95 31.52 -11.35
C MET A 545 -0.23 31.08 -10.49
N ARG A 546 -1.14 30.32 -11.09
CA ARG A 546 -2.26 29.71 -10.38
C ARG A 546 -2.20 28.21 -10.53
N VAL A 547 -2.37 27.51 -9.39
CA VAL A 547 -2.42 26.06 -9.29
C VAL A 547 -3.75 25.65 -8.67
N ASN A 548 -4.58 24.95 -9.42
CA ASN A 548 -5.80 24.28 -8.94
C ASN A 548 -5.47 22.82 -8.63
N ALA A 549 -5.03 22.57 -7.40
CA ALA A 549 -4.44 21.27 -7.04
C ALA A 549 -5.48 20.19 -6.72
N GLY A 550 -6.71 20.60 -6.37
CA GLY A 550 -7.78 19.71 -5.94
C GLY A 550 -7.61 19.22 -4.49
N TYR A 551 -8.73 18.83 -3.90
CA TYR A 551 -8.81 18.38 -2.51
C TYR A 551 -8.09 17.07 -2.25
N VAL A 552 -7.36 17.01 -1.12
CA VAL A 552 -6.75 15.80 -0.55
C VAL A 552 -7.24 15.66 0.90
N PRO A 553 -7.76 14.50 1.33
CA PRO A 553 -8.25 14.30 2.69
C PRO A 553 -7.17 14.51 3.76
N PRO A 554 -7.54 14.98 4.98
CA PRO A 554 -6.59 15.26 6.06
C PRO A 554 -5.78 14.04 6.53
N ASP A 555 -6.34 12.84 6.40
CA ASP A 555 -5.72 11.56 6.75
C ASP A 555 -4.76 11.01 5.68
N HIS A 556 -4.56 11.74 4.60
CA HIS A 556 -3.61 11.35 3.56
C HIS A 556 -2.17 11.60 4.02
N TRP A 557 -1.24 10.67 3.69
CA TRP A 557 0.16 10.73 4.10
C TRP A 557 0.87 12.06 3.81
N VAL A 558 0.43 12.80 2.79
CA VAL A 558 1.01 14.12 2.43
C VAL A 558 0.87 15.15 3.56
N HIS A 559 -0.10 14.96 4.45
CA HIS A 559 -0.33 15.81 5.62
C HIS A 559 0.31 15.26 6.91
N SER A 560 0.90 14.05 6.84
CA SER A 560 1.61 13.44 7.98
C SER A 560 2.90 14.21 8.26
N GLU A 561 3.12 14.64 9.49
CA GLU A 561 4.34 15.33 9.90
C GLU A 561 5.62 14.50 9.66
N SER A 562 5.51 13.18 9.79
CA SER A 562 6.64 12.25 9.63
C SER A 562 6.96 11.87 8.18
N GLU A 563 6.05 12.09 7.22
CA GLU A 563 6.23 11.66 5.84
C GLU A 563 6.21 12.79 4.82
N GLY A 564 5.07 13.47 4.69
CA GLY A 564 4.85 14.53 3.69
C GLY A 564 4.97 15.94 4.25
N ARG A 565 4.76 16.09 5.54
CA ARG A 565 4.66 17.31 6.31
C ARG A 565 3.52 18.24 5.87
N SER A 566 3.52 18.70 4.61
CA SER A 566 2.45 19.52 4.05
C SER A 566 2.51 19.50 2.51
N ARG A 567 1.44 19.94 1.87
CA ARG A 567 1.45 20.15 0.42
C ARG A 567 2.32 21.35 0.02
N ILE A 568 2.57 22.28 0.91
CA ILE A 568 3.55 23.37 0.67
C ILE A 568 4.91 22.76 0.44
N VAL A 569 5.39 21.91 1.37
CA VAL A 569 6.70 21.25 1.26
C VAL A 569 6.72 20.28 0.08
N GLY A 570 5.71 19.43 -0.03
CA GLY A 570 5.67 18.38 -1.03
C GLY A 570 5.45 18.84 -2.47
N GLU A 571 4.82 20.00 -2.71
CA GLU A 571 4.45 20.42 -4.07
C GLU A 571 4.99 21.79 -4.49
N MET A 572 5.15 22.76 -3.58
CA MET A 572 5.46 24.13 -3.98
C MET A 572 6.89 24.30 -4.51
N SER A 573 7.83 23.44 -4.15
CA SER A 573 9.19 23.47 -4.71
C SER A 573 9.18 23.44 -6.24
N HIS A 574 8.25 22.70 -6.85
CA HIS A 574 8.08 22.71 -8.31
C HIS A 574 7.73 24.07 -8.90
N PHE A 575 6.87 24.82 -8.22
CA PHE A 575 6.37 26.10 -8.72
C PHE A 575 7.39 27.21 -8.46
N ILE A 576 8.08 27.15 -7.33
CA ILE A 576 9.17 28.07 -7.00
C ILE A 576 10.31 27.90 -7.99
N ASP A 577 10.74 26.65 -8.24
CA ASP A 577 11.75 26.34 -9.26
C ASP A 577 11.36 26.86 -10.64
N LEU A 578 10.11 26.65 -11.05
CA LEU A 578 9.62 27.14 -12.34
C LEU A 578 9.62 28.67 -12.41
N MET A 579 9.25 29.38 -11.32
CA MET A 579 9.30 30.83 -11.26
C MET A 579 10.75 31.34 -11.36
N GLN A 580 11.70 30.70 -10.66
CA GLN A 580 13.13 31.00 -10.77
C GLN A 580 13.62 30.83 -12.20
N ALA A 581 13.23 29.72 -12.87
CA ALA A 581 13.64 29.42 -14.25
C ALA A 581 13.08 30.44 -15.28
N LEU A 582 11.84 30.90 -15.09
CA LEU A 582 11.20 31.86 -16.01
C LEU A 582 11.66 33.30 -15.74
N ILE A 583 11.90 33.66 -14.49
CA ILE A 583 12.38 35.00 -14.11
C ILE A 583 13.91 35.13 -14.32
N GLY A 584 14.66 34.02 -14.12
CA GLY A 584 16.13 34.03 -14.21
C GLY A 584 16.79 34.71 -12.99
N SER A 585 16.10 34.74 -11.84
CA SER A 585 16.55 35.38 -10.60
C SER A 585 16.00 34.62 -9.39
N LEU A 586 16.59 34.84 -8.21
CA LEU A 586 16.21 34.16 -6.97
C LEU A 586 15.25 35.03 -6.14
N PRO A 587 14.25 34.43 -5.43
CA PRO A 587 13.39 35.14 -4.49
C PRO A 587 14.20 35.66 -3.28
N VAL A 588 13.97 36.91 -2.87
CA VAL A 588 14.66 37.53 -1.72
C VAL A 588 13.68 37.97 -0.63
N GLN A 589 12.40 38.05 -0.93
CA GLN A 589 11.38 38.45 0.05
C GLN A 589 10.07 37.73 -0.24
N ILE A 590 9.37 37.33 0.81
CA ILE A 590 8.17 36.51 0.77
C ILE A 590 7.09 37.13 1.63
N HIS A 591 5.89 37.26 1.09
CA HIS A 591 4.67 37.51 1.84
C HIS A 591 3.65 36.42 1.49
N ALA A 592 2.98 35.84 2.47
CA ALA A 592 2.03 34.73 2.21
C ALA A 592 0.82 34.83 3.15
N GLU A 593 -0.35 34.52 2.59
CA GLU A 593 -1.61 34.39 3.30
C GLU A 593 -2.31 33.09 2.94
N ARG A 594 -3.11 32.57 3.88
CA ARG A 594 -3.89 31.36 3.68
C ARG A 594 -5.37 31.60 3.94
N VAL A 595 -6.19 30.73 3.36
CA VAL A 595 -7.60 30.65 3.71
C VAL A 595 -7.72 29.90 5.04
N ASP A 596 -8.15 30.60 6.08
CA ASP A 596 -8.51 30.01 7.37
C ASP A 596 -9.98 29.60 7.34
N GLY A 597 -10.28 28.37 7.74
CA GLY A 597 -11.65 27.87 7.77
C GLY A 597 -11.92 27.02 9.00
N ASN A 598 -13.11 27.16 9.57
CA ASN A 598 -13.62 26.33 10.66
C ASN A 598 -14.32 25.06 10.13
N ASN A 599 -14.30 24.82 8.82
CA ASN A 599 -14.96 23.71 8.18
C ASN A 599 -13.97 22.53 8.02
N ARG A 600 -14.42 21.32 8.33
CA ARG A 600 -13.65 20.07 8.16
C ARG A 600 -13.22 19.77 6.73
N SER A 601 -13.80 20.44 5.73
CA SER A 601 -13.44 20.31 4.31
C SER A 601 -12.26 21.16 3.87
N VAL A 602 -11.79 22.09 4.70
CA VAL A 602 -10.61 22.93 4.41
C VAL A 602 -9.44 22.44 5.24
N VAL A 603 -8.42 21.93 4.58
CA VAL A 603 -7.13 21.63 5.21
C VAL A 603 -6.33 22.94 5.24
N ASN A 604 -5.96 23.40 6.43
CA ASN A 604 -5.09 24.55 6.57
C ASN A 604 -3.80 24.32 5.78
N ASN A 605 -3.29 25.37 5.13
CA ASN A 605 -2.12 25.33 4.22
C ASN A 605 -2.34 24.69 2.85
N ASP A 606 -3.56 24.27 2.49
CA ASP A 606 -3.88 23.76 1.15
C ASP A 606 -4.45 24.84 0.22
N ASN A 607 -4.74 26.04 0.76
CA ASN A 607 -5.26 27.18 0.02
C ASN A 607 -4.49 28.43 0.42
N ILE A 608 -3.49 28.80 -0.37
CA ILE A 608 -2.60 29.93 -0.05
C ILE A 608 -2.37 30.83 -1.26
N VAL A 609 -2.01 32.09 -0.96
CA VAL A 609 -1.44 33.02 -1.92
C VAL A 609 -0.10 33.51 -1.38
N ALA A 610 0.96 33.35 -2.17
CA ALA A 610 2.30 33.83 -1.86
C ALA A 610 2.72 34.90 -2.86
N LEU A 611 3.29 35.99 -2.39
CA LEU A 611 3.91 37.04 -3.16
C LEU A 611 5.42 36.99 -2.93
N LEU A 612 6.19 36.90 -4.02
CA LEU A 612 7.64 36.75 -4.03
C LEU A 612 8.28 37.96 -4.72
N LYS A 613 9.22 38.62 -4.06
CA LYS A 613 10.11 39.62 -4.66
C LYS A 613 11.42 38.93 -5.05
N PHE A 614 11.87 39.15 -6.26
CA PHE A 614 13.11 38.60 -6.78
C PHE A 614 14.24 39.62 -6.76
N ALA A 615 15.48 39.13 -6.75
CA ALA A 615 16.68 39.98 -6.65
C ALA A 615 16.84 40.95 -7.82
N ASP A 616 16.37 40.58 -9.04
CA ASP A 616 16.39 41.45 -10.22
C ASP A 616 15.27 42.53 -10.19
N GLY A 617 14.49 42.59 -9.16
CA GLY A 617 13.36 43.51 -9.05
C GLY A 617 12.02 42.98 -9.56
N SER A 618 11.97 41.80 -10.16
CA SER A 618 10.74 41.11 -10.59
C SER A 618 9.83 40.76 -9.38
N VAL A 619 8.55 40.57 -9.69
CA VAL A 619 7.55 40.13 -8.68
C VAL A 619 6.79 38.95 -9.23
N GLY A 620 6.68 37.92 -8.40
CA GLY A 620 5.89 36.72 -8.70
C GLY A 620 4.78 36.50 -7.69
N SER A 621 3.59 36.13 -8.15
CA SER A 621 2.50 35.66 -7.29
C SER A 621 2.18 34.19 -7.57
N LEU A 622 2.01 33.41 -6.51
CA LEU A 622 1.63 31.99 -6.57
C LEU A 622 0.31 31.81 -5.80
N THR A 623 -0.76 31.49 -6.51
CA THR A 623 -2.03 31.06 -5.91
C THR A 623 -2.10 29.55 -6.00
N TYR A 624 -2.09 28.88 -4.85
CA TYR A 624 -2.25 27.43 -4.73
C TYR A 624 -3.58 27.14 -4.02
N SER A 625 -4.47 26.42 -4.68
CA SER A 625 -5.80 26.14 -4.13
C SER A 625 -6.17 24.66 -4.29
N ALA A 626 -6.59 24.03 -3.19
CA ALA A 626 -7.18 22.71 -3.13
C ALA A 626 -8.73 22.74 -3.23
N SER A 627 -9.34 23.93 -3.13
CA SER A 627 -10.81 24.09 -3.09
C SER A 627 -11.46 24.27 -4.46
N GLY A 628 -10.67 24.33 -5.53
CA GLY A 628 -11.20 24.52 -6.88
C GLY A 628 -11.80 23.24 -7.47
N ASP A 629 -12.74 23.41 -8.42
CA ASP A 629 -13.29 22.30 -9.19
C ASP A 629 -12.22 21.66 -10.09
N LYS A 630 -12.17 20.33 -10.08
CA LYS A 630 -11.17 19.56 -10.86
C LYS A 630 -11.37 19.60 -12.37
N GLY A 631 -12.55 19.98 -12.85
CA GLY A 631 -12.83 20.22 -14.26
C GLY A 631 -12.25 21.53 -14.79
N TYR A 632 -11.83 22.43 -13.88
CA TYR A 632 -11.13 23.67 -14.24
C TYR A 632 -9.65 23.40 -14.48
N SER A 633 -9.00 24.24 -15.32
CA SER A 633 -7.58 24.07 -15.66
C SER A 633 -6.70 24.02 -14.39
N ARG A 634 -5.74 23.09 -14.38
CA ARG A 634 -4.91 22.87 -13.20
C ARG A 634 -3.85 23.96 -13.04
N GLU A 635 -3.13 24.30 -14.08
CA GLU A 635 -2.02 25.24 -14.01
C GLU A 635 -2.16 26.35 -15.06
N ALA A 636 -2.06 27.59 -14.62
CA ALA A 636 -2.07 28.77 -15.50
C ALA A 636 -0.92 29.72 -15.11
N ILE A 637 -0.24 30.24 -16.13
CA ILE A 637 0.89 31.16 -15.98
C ILE A 637 0.63 32.35 -16.87
N GLU A 638 0.77 33.57 -16.32
CA GLU A 638 0.76 34.82 -17.06
C GLU A 638 2.02 35.63 -16.70
N ILE A 639 2.71 36.15 -17.73
CA ILE A 639 3.97 36.90 -17.56
C ILE A 639 3.83 38.22 -18.33
N PHE A 640 4.06 39.34 -17.66
CA PHE A 640 3.99 40.69 -18.20
C PHE A 640 5.39 41.32 -18.18
N PHE A 641 5.91 41.67 -19.35
CA PHE A 641 7.25 42.23 -19.54
C PHE A 641 7.35 43.06 -20.83
N ASP A 642 8.10 44.11 -20.84
CA ASP A 642 8.45 44.91 -22.04
C ASP A 642 7.27 45.16 -22.99
N ARG A 643 6.08 45.52 -22.45
CA ARG A 643 4.79 45.66 -23.17
C ARG A 643 4.33 44.39 -23.93
N LYS A 644 4.78 43.23 -23.50
CA LYS A 644 4.40 41.91 -24.02
C LYS A 644 3.73 41.08 -22.89
N THR A 645 2.93 40.12 -23.30
CA THR A 645 2.31 39.20 -22.36
C THR A 645 2.47 37.75 -22.84
N ILE A 646 2.97 36.88 -21.97
CA ILE A 646 2.93 35.45 -22.20
C ILE A 646 1.79 34.86 -21.36
N ARG A 647 1.02 33.94 -21.95
CA ARG A 647 0.03 33.15 -21.25
C ARG A 647 0.25 31.68 -21.55
N SER A 648 0.28 30.83 -20.52
CA SER A 648 0.36 29.36 -20.66
C SER A 648 -0.73 28.70 -19.84
N GLN A 649 -1.35 27.62 -20.38
CA GLN A 649 -2.40 26.88 -19.74
C GLN A 649 -2.13 25.38 -19.84
N ASP A 650 -2.01 24.71 -18.68
CA ASP A 650 -1.83 23.27 -18.50
C ASP A 650 -0.70 22.64 -19.33
N PHE A 651 0.31 23.40 -19.73
CA PHE A 651 1.38 22.95 -20.64
C PHE A 651 0.84 22.26 -21.90
N ARG A 652 -0.28 22.81 -22.44
CA ARG A 652 -0.92 22.39 -23.70
C ARG A 652 -0.94 23.51 -24.72
N LYS A 653 -1.00 24.75 -24.20
CA LYS A 653 -1.10 25.95 -25.03
C LYS A 653 -0.35 27.08 -24.35
N SER A 654 0.65 27.63 -25.04
CA SER A 654 1.35 28.85 -24.63
C SER A 654 1.25 29.89 -25.74
N GLU A 655 1.00 31.14 -25.38
CA GLU A 655 0.75 32.26 -26.30
C GLU A 655 1.59 33.45 -25.88
N LEU A 656 2.21 34.10 -26.86
CA LEU A 656 2.86 35.40 -26.71
C LEU A 656 2.00 36.44 -27.41
N TYR A 657 1.65 37.51 -26.71
CA TYR A 657 1.02 38.71 -27.20
C TYR A 657 2.08 39.84 -27.28
N ALA A 658 2.37 40.30 -28.46
CA ALA A 658 3.33 41.38 -28.77
C ALA A 658 2.74 42.28 -29.87
N SER A 659 3.50 42.76 -30.82
CA SER A 659 2.95 43.41 -32.03
C SER A 659 2.12 42.50 -32.94
N GLY A 660 2.03 41.22 -32.59
CA GLY A 660 1.21 40.15 -33.15
C GLY A 660 1.01 39.04 -32.10
N LYS A 661 0.34 37.97 -32.48
CA LYS A 661 0.12 36.79 -31.61
C LYS A 661 0.89 35.59 -32.12
N GLN A 662 1.74 35.02 -31.28
CA GLN A 662 2.36 33.72 -31.50
C GLN A 662 1.75 32.68 -30.57
N ALA A 663 1.65 31.42 -31.02
CA ALA A 663 1.13 30.36 -30.18
C ALA A 663 1.95 29.07 -30.37
N PHE A 664 2.23 28.41 -29.26
CA PHE A 664 2.80 27.07 -29.20
C PHE A 664 1.76 26.13 -28.60
N LYS A 665 1.43 25.03 -29.27
CA LYS A 665 0.40 24.08 -28.85
C LYS A 665 0.91 22.66 -29.01
N THR A 666 0.53 21.78 -28.08
CA THR A 666 0.77 20.35 -28.15
C THR A 666 -0.55 19.57 -28.07
N MET A 667 -0.57 18.34 -28.57
CA MET A 667 -1.77 17.50 -28.55
C MET A 667 -2.10 17.01 -27.14
N SER A 668 -1.06 16.77 -26.34
CA SER A 668 -1.14 16.32 -24.94
C SER A 668 -0.50 17.34 -24.01
N GLN A 669 -0.72 17.15 -22.71
CA GLN A 669 -0.01 17.89 -21.68
C GLN A 669 1.45 17.43 -21.63
N GLU A 670 2.37 18.36 -21.88
CA GLU A 670 3.82 18.08 -21.92
C GLU A 670 4.51 18.64 -20.68
N MET A 671 4.67 17.75 -19.69
CA MET A 671 5.17 18.13 -18.35
C MET A 671 6.71 18.06 -18.23
N GLY A 672 7.43 17.56 -19.24
CA GLY A 672 8.89 17.51 -19.26
C GLY A 672 9.56 16.32 -18.57
N TYR A 673 8.82 15.28 -18.16
CA TYR A 673 9.41 14.14 -17.44
C TYR A 673 10.46 13.36 -18.25
N ARG A 674 10.21 13.19 -19.54
CA ARG A 674 11.14 12.47 -20.43
C ARG A 674 12.38 13.32 -20.71
N GLU A 675 12.18 14.58 -20.97
CA GLU A 675 13.24 15.56 -21.26
C GLU A 675 14.16 15.72 -20.04
N GLU A 676 13.60 15.76 -18.85
CA GLU A 676 14.32 15.85 -17.58
C GLU A 676 15.23 14.63 -17.35
N LEU A 677 14.70 13.42 -17.52
CA LEU A 677 15.47 12.19 -17.36
C LEU A 677 16.56 12.06 -18.43
N GLN A 678 16.28 12.45 -19.68
CA GLN A 678 17.28 12.46 -20.73
C GLN A 678 18.40 13.46 -20.42
N HIS A 679 18.05 14.65 -19.95
CA HIS A 679 19.01 15.66 -19.52
C HIS A 679 19.91 15.13 -18.39
N PHE A 680 19.33 14.49 -17.37
CA PHE A 680 20.10 13.88 -16.28
C PHE A 680 21.12 12.86 -16.82
N ILE A 681 20.70 11.95 -17.68
CA ILE A 681 21.61 10.96 -18.30
C ILE A 681 22.71 11.64 -19.13
N ASP A 682 22.39 12.69 -19.89
CA ASP A 682 23.38 13.41 -20.69
C ASP A 682 24.37 14.21 -19.82
N CYS A 683 23.93 14.71 -18.65
CA CYS A 683 24.82 15.29 -17.64
C CYS A 683 25.78 14.24 -17.04
N VAL A 684 25.27 13.05 -16.68
CA VAL A 684 26.11 11.96 -16.15
C VAL A 684 27.17 11.52 -17.19
N ARG A 685 26.84 11.56 -18.46
CA ARG A 685 27.75 11.28 -19.58
C ARG A 685 28.74 12.42 -19.88
N GLY A 686 28.59 13.56 -19.20
CA GLY A 686 29.42 14.75 -19.46
C GLY A 686 29.13 15.48 -20.77
N LYS A 687 27.98 15.21 -21.41
CA LYS A 687 27.55 15.89 -22.64
C LYS A 687 26.90 17.24 -22.39
N GLU A 688 26.22 17.35 -21.25
CA GLU A 688 25.53 18.55 -20.80
C GLU A 688 25.96 18.94 -19.38
N LYS A 689 25.75 20.19 -19.04
CA LYS A 689 25.85 20.66 -17.64
C LYS A 689 24.47 20.63 -16.99
N PRO A 690 24.35 20.41 -15.67
CA PRO A 690 23.07 20.49 -15.00
C PRO A 690 22.35 21.80 -15.28
N ALA A 691 21.11 21.72 -15.74
CA ALA A 691 20.26 22.88 -16.04
C ALA A 691 19.76 23.58 -14.78
N VAL A 692 19.82 22.89 -13.63
CA VAL A 692 19.48 23.39 -12.30
C VAL A 692 20.73 23.30 -11.45
N SER A 693 21.18 24.42 -10.92
CA SER A 693 22.30 24.42 -9.96
C SER A 693 21.86 23.92 -8.60
N MET A 694 22.81 23.43 -7.80
CA MET A 694 22.52 23.06 -6.42
C MET A 694 22.05 24.29 -5.62
N GLU A 695 22.60 25.47 -5.87
CA GLU A 695 22.19 26.71 -5.26
C GLU A 695 20.70 27.01 -5.53
N GLU A 696 20.26 26.96 -6.79
CA GLU A 696 18.84 27.16 -7.15
C GLU A 696 17.93 26.13 -6.44
N THR A 697 18.39 24.89 -6.33
CA THR A 697 17.63 23.82 -5.63
C THR A 697 17.49 24.12 -4.15
N LEU A 698 18.58 24.46 -3.46
CA LEU A 698 18.57 24.86 -2.06
C LEU A 698 17.70 26.11 -1.83
N TRP A 699 17.79 27.07 -2.75
CA TRP A 699 17.01 28.31 -2.68
C TRP A 699 15.52 28.05 -2.85
N SER A 700 15.15 27.13 -3.72
CA SER A 700 13.74 26.69 -3.85
C SER A 700 13.20 26.18 -2.52
N MET A 701 13.96 25.36 -1.77
CA MET A 701 13.55 24.84 -0.46
C MET A 701 13.55 25.93 0.63
N ARG A 702 14.55 26.82 0.66
CA ARG A 702 14.53 28.00 1.53
C ARG A 702 13.28 28.84 1.33
N THR A 703 12.88 29.02 0.07
CA THR A 703 11.66 29.78 -0.27
C THR A 703 10.40 29.06 0.22
N VAL A 704 10.32 27.74 0.06
CA VAL A 704 9.21 26.91 0.55
C VAL A 704 9.07 27.03 2.07
N PHE A 705 10.15 26.86 2.83
CA PHE A 705 10.13 27.04 4.29
C PHE A 705 9.90 28.50 4.71
N GLY A 706 10.36 29.45 3.90
CA GLY A 706 10.04 30.88 4.07
C GLY A 706 8.56 31.17 3.92
N ILE A 707 7.86 30.51 3.00
CA ILE A 707 6.40 30.58 2.88
C ILE A 707 5.72 30.04 4.14
N GLU A 708 6.14 28.84 4.64
CA GLU A 708 5.59 28.29 5.88
C GLU A 708 5.79 29.26 7.07
N ARG A 709 6.98 29.86 7.17
CA ARG A 709 7.28 30.86 8.21
C ARG A 709 6.42 32.10 8.09
N ALA A 710 6.25 32.65 6.87
CA ALA A 710 5.38 33.81 6.63
C ALA A 710 3.93 33.53 7.03
N LEU A 711 3.40 32.34 6.70
CA LEU A 711 2.06 31.91 7.11
C LEU A 711 1.91 31.75 8.63
N ALA A 712 2.96 31.30 9.32
CA ALA A 712 2.94 31.11 10.77
C ALA A 712 3.06 32.41 11.53
N THR A 713 3.95 33.33 11.09
CA THR A 713 4.20 34.61 11.77
C THR A 713 3.30 35.72 11.30
N ARG A 714 2.69 35.61 10.12
CA ARG A 714 1.95 36.68 9.41
C ARG A 714 2.82 37.91 9.09
N GLU A 715 4.12 37.69 8.99
CA GLU A 715 5.11 38.72 8.68
C GLU A 715 5.77 38.47 7.33
N THR A 716 6.31 39.53 6.77
CA THR A 716 7.16 39.41 5.57
C THR A 716 8.50 38.78 5.92
N VAL A 717 8.83 37.71 5.27
CA VAL A 717 10.11 36.96 5.43
C VAL A 717 11.13 37.45 4.40
N ARG A 718 12.30 37.86 4.84
CA ARG A 718 13.46 38.10 3.99
C ARG A 718 14.32 36.84 3.96
N LEU A 719 14.76 36.48 2.76
CA LEU A 719 15.73 35.40 2.54
C LEU A 719 17.11 36.06 2.40
N GLU A 720 17.97 35.78 3.37
CA GLU A 720 19.35 36.27 3.36
C GLU A 720 20.28 35.23 2.72
N ASN A 721 21.29 35.67 1.97
CA ASN A 721 22.38 34.82 1.56
C ASN A 721 23.11 34.36 2.83
N ALA A 722 23.32 33.05 3.02
CA ALA A 722 24.11 32.50 4.10
C ALA A 722 25.58 32.84 3.90
#